data_9fb695c52c26f9ccabf279e5fca7d700
#
_entry.id   9fb695c52c26f9ccabf279e5fca7d700
#
_cell.length_a   1.000
_cell.length_b   1.000
_cell.length_c   1.000
_cell.angle_alpha   90.00
_cell.angle_beta   90.00
_cell.angle_gamma   90.00
#
_symmetry.space_group_name_H-M   'P 1'
#
loop_
_entity.id
_entity.type
_entity.pdbx_description
1 polymer ?
#
loop_
_entity_poly.entity_id
_entity_poly.type
_entity_poly.pdbx_seq_one_letter_code
_entity_poly.pdbx_strand_id
1 'polypeptide(L)'
;MPDSTGSGAGTAQAALDAVQRYPREAIAIAQRVLAAGPAAGADERSTAERAVGLALRELNDLPGALHHLRRAVQAAGTPRTRALARMSLGYVLANAGHTAAALRAVTAALPQLVGADAGRARMQRGVVLHYRGRYDEAVRDYGLAVDIALREGDLLLEARARNNRGLLNAHRGAAGGTDDDLSRAAAAFQRLGLDLAAADARWNRGIAAGQRGDIAGALRCFATVDEEYRRLAVPRPALLLDRVELLLSVPLVDEAVVVATAAVRELGRRGMASDLAEALLARARAALLAADLDTATEAAAAARARFRRQGRPTWAAFARHVELRAEYRRGTRSARLLTAMARTAEQLDGTGWPGPALTTRIEAGLVAAALGRPGRARNLLAVAARARRRGTADRRAQGWYALALSRRLGGDEPGAARALRRGLAVLDRHRVSLGATELRAHSGAYGQELAAEGLDIAVRAGAPARVLAWAERWRANALRARPARPPADPDLVAALAELRLVSGLLEDEVLAGRPATALRGRQARLEQRIRDLARRVPGGGVVLAPPGVGALAARLGSRVLVELVAHGDRIRAVLVRDGRASLHDLGPLAAAVDLARRHRFALRRLVTTGDEPAARAGAGHAATALDRLLFAPLRSRLADRALVIVPVGALHAVPWSALPTCAGRPVTVAPSATAWLGADRRELPTGPPVLAAGPRLPAGHLEVRRLAQVLPGARRLTGSDATTAALTTALDGAGLVHIAAHGAFRADNPQFSTLELADGPLFAHEWEAVARPPGCVVLSACDSGLTGLRPGDEVMGFTAVLLALGTRCLIATVLPVPAEPTTALMLDLHARMRAGAGPARALADAQWAFGAAGDGPARATAAAFVCFGAG
;
A
#
# COMPACT_ATOMS: atom_id res chain seq x y z
N MET A 1 10.95 61.84 -21.05
CA MET A 1 10.14 62.39 -19.96
C MET A 1 8.72 62.61 -20.44
N PRO A 2 7.74 61.97 -19.80
CA PRO A 2 6.51 62.65 -19.49
C PRO A 2 6.21 62.56 -17.98
N ASP A 3 5.69 63.67 -17.50
CA ASP A 3 5.26 63.88 -16.12
C ASP A 3 4.24 62.83 -15.66
N SER A 4 4.54 62.14 -14.57
CA SER A 4 3.57 61.35 -13.82
C SER A 4 3.21 62.10 -12.54
N THR A 5 2.05 62.73 -12.57
CA THR A 5 1.38 63.27 -11.40
C THR A 5 1.11 62.20 -10.37
N GLY A 6 1.96 62.15 -9.34
CA GLY A 6 1.86 61.27 -8.20
C GLY A 6 0.80 61.70 -7.21
N SER A 7 -0.43 61.21 -7.26
CA SER A 7 -1.41 61.34 -6.18
C SER A 7 -1.88 60.03 -5.56
N GLY A 8 -1.36 58.89 -6.02
CA GLY A 8 -1.78 57.56 -5.51
C GLY A 8 -0.89 56.88 -4.46
N ALA A 9 0.32 57.34 -4.26
CA ALA A 9 1.35 56.63 -3.49
C ALA A 9 1.29 56.78 -1.95
N GLY A 10 0.34 57.50 -1.39
CA GLY A 10 0.28 57.80 0.05
C GLY A 10 -1.04 57.50 0.76
N THR A 11 -1.98 56.79 0.15
CA THR A 11 -3.29 56.52 0.77
C THR A 11 -3.30 55.24 1.59
N ALA A 12 -4.19 55.13 2.56
CA ALA A 12 -4.39 53.91 3.36
C ALA A 12 -4.76 52.72 2.48
N GLN A 13 -5.43 52.93 1.34
CA GLN A 13 -5.77 51.88 0.38
C GLN A 13 -4.51 51.38 -0.34
N ALA A 14 -3.61 52.24 -0.75
CA ALA A 14 -2.34 51.85 -1.35
C ALA A 14 -1.49 51.02 -0.40
N ALA A 15 -1.49 51.34 0.89
CA ALA A 15 -0.86 50.52 1.91
C ALA A 15 -1.49 49.10 1.96
N LEU A 16 -2.81 49.01 1.90
CA LEU A 16 -3.53 47.73 1.94
C LEU A 16 -3.23 46.85 0.71
N ASP A 17 -3.15 47.46 -0.46
CA ASP A 17 -2.87 46.81 -1.74
C ASP A 17 -1.43 46.26 -1.80
N ALA A 18 -0.49 46.94 -1.13
CA ALA A 18 0.93 46.52 -1.05
C ALA A 18 1.19 45.34 -0.07
N VAL A 19 0.26 45.04 0.84
CA VAL A 19 0.47 44.08 1.95
C VAL A 19 1.04 42.73 1.51
N GLN A 20 0.52 42.13 0.45
CA GLN A 20 0.90 40.81 0.04
C GLN A 20 2.27 40.73 -0.66
N ARG A 21 2.66 41.76 -1.40
CA ARG A 21 3.90 41.79 -2.17
C ARG A 21 5.04 42.46 -1.41
N TYR A 22 4.74 43.53 -0.67
CA TYR A 22 5.73 44.40 -0.02
C TYR A 22 5.30 44.78 1.41
N PRO A 23 5.22 43.80 2.36
CA PRO A 23 4.65 44.05 3.67
C PRO A 23 5.39 45.13 4.47
N ARG A 24 6.69 45.26 4.33
CA ARG A 24 7.45 46.37 5.00
C ARG A 24 7.12 47.76 4.41
N GLU A 25 6.96 47.80 3.12
CA GLU A 25 6.57 49.06 2.44
C GLU A 25 5.12 49.42 2.78
N ALA A 26 4.22 48.43 2.83
CA ALA A 26 2.85 48.64 3.30
C ALA A 26 2.80 49.25 4.71
N ILE A 27 3.65 48.79 5.64
CA ILE A 27 3.78 49.36 6.96
C ILE A 27 4.23 50.84 6.88
N ALA A 28 5.28 51.14 6.09
CA ALA A 28 5.80 52.50 5.96
C ALA A 28 4.76 53.48 5.36
N ILE A 29 4.00 53.06 4.35
CA ILE A 29 2.92 53.86 3.77
C ILE A 29 1.80 54.10 4.81
N ALA A 30 1.34 53.04 5.50
CA ALA A 30 0.30 53.14 6.51
C ALA A 30 0.72 54.01 7.70
N GLN A 31 1.96 53.95 8.15
CA GLN A 31 2.48 54.78 9.23
C GLN A 31 2.49 56.25 8.87
N ARG A 32 2.77 56.66 7.63
CA ARG A 32 2.65 58.04 7.16
C ARG A 32 1.20 58.53 7.28
N VAL A 33 0.22 57.71 6.92
CA VAL A 33 -1.20 58.05 7.08
C VAL A 33 -1.56 58.23 8.57
N LEU A 34 -1.07 57.30 9.42
CA LEU A 34 -1.32 57.36 10.87
C LEU A 34 -0.64 58.58 11.56
N ALA A 35 0.52 59.00 11.06
CA ALA A 35 1.24 60.18 11.56
C ALA A 35 0.49 61.51 11.34
N ALA A 36 -0.43 61.58 10.37
CA ALA A 36 -1.30 62.72 10.14
C ALA A 36 -2.36 62.93 11.26
N GLY A 37 -2.46 61.96 12.19
CA GLY A 37 -3.34 62.07 13.34
C GLY A 37 -4.82 62.24 12.99
N PRO A 38 -5.51 63.18 13.68
CA PRO A 38 -6.93 63.48 13.41
C PRO A 38 -7.21 64.02 12.00
N ALA A 39 -6.21 64.60 11.30
CA ALA A 39 -6.35 65.10 9.94
C ALA A 39 -6.67 63.98 8.94
N ALA A 40 -6.18 62.77 9.19
CA ALA A 40 -6.65 61.58 8.48
C ALA A 40 -8.04 61.17 9.01
N GLY A 41 -9.02 61.04 8.14
CA GLY A 41 -10.36 60.63 8.50
C GLY A 41 -10.40 59.31 9.31
N ALA A 42 -11.46 59.12 10.11
CA ALA A 42 -11.60 57.93 10.96
C ALA A 42 -11.49 56.60 10.16
N ASP A 43 -12.12 56.53 8.97
CA ASP A 43 -12.08 55.33 8.12
C ASP A 43 -10.71 55.12 7.45
N GLU A 44 -10.00 56.21 7.15
CA GLU A 44 -8.66 56.17 6.59
C GLU A 44 -7.64 55.67 7.64
N ARG A 45 -7.73 56.12 8.90
CA ARG A 45 -6.93 55.59 10.00
C ARG A 45 -7.23 54.12 10.27
N SER A 46 -8.52 53.75 10.23
CA SER A 46 -8.90 52.33 10.37
C SER A 46 -8.31 51.46 9.27
N THR A 47 -8.32 51.95 8.02
CA THR A 47 -7.76 51.23 6.88
C THR A 47 -6.23 51.10 6.98
N ALA A 48 -5.55 52.16 7.43
CA ALA A 48 -4.10 52.14 7.66
C ALA A 48 -3.70 51.19 8.79
N GLU A 49 -4.39 51.22 9.94
CA GLU A 49 -4.19 50.25 11.02
C GLU A 49 -4.44 48.79 10.57
N ARG A 50 -5.46 48.61 9.71
CA ARG A 50 -5.76 47.29 9.11
C ARG A 50 -4.62 46.83 8.19
N ALA A 51 -4.03 47.73 7.37
CA ALA A 51 -2.91 47.44 6.51
C ALA A 51 -1.67 46.99 7.34
N VAL A 52 -1.34 47.75 8.40
CA VAL A 52 -0.24 47.42 9.34
C VAL A 52 -0.48 46.04 9.94
N GLY A 53 -1.66 45.78 10.47
CA GLY A 53 -1.98 44.49 11.10
C GLY A 53 -1.89 43.31 10.13
N LEU A 54 -2.34 43.46 8.90
CA LEU A 54 -2.21 42.42 7.88
C LEU A 54 -0.74 42.23 7.44
N ALA A 55 0.03 43.33 7.29
CA ALA A 55 1.44 43.25 6.92
C ALA A 55 2.30 42.59 8.02
N LEU A 56 2.04 42.91 9.31
CA LEU A 56 2.71 42.25 10.44
C LEU A 56 2.41 40.73 10.47
N ARG A 57 1.19 40.32 10.08
CA ARG A 57 0.87 38.90 9.93
C ARG A 57 1.72 38.26 8.83
N GLU A 58 1.92 38.91 7.66
CA GLU A 58 2.82 38.37 6.62
C GLU A 58 4.26 38.23 7.12
N LEU A 59 4.68 39.15 8.01
CA LEU A 59 5.97 39.10 8.68
C LEU A 59 6.02 38.12 9.89
N ASN A 60 4.94 37.37 10.13
CA ASN A 60 4.77 36.41 11.23
C ASN A 60 4.79 37.03 12.66
N ASP A 61 4.50 38.33 12.78
CA ASP A 61 4.27 39.00 14.06
C ASP A 61 2.77 39.00 14.39
N LEU A 62 2.26 37.89 14.92
CA LEU A 62 0.84 37.76 15.27
C LEU A 62 0.41 38.65 16.44
N PRO A 63 1.20 38.85 17.51
CA PRO A 63 0.86 39.79 18.58
C PRO A 63 0.70 41.22 18.08
N GLY A 64 1.65 41.74 17.33
CA GLY A 64 1.59 43.07 16.70
C GLY A 64 0.41 43.19 15.73
N ALA A 65 0.18 42.19 14.91
CA ALA A 65 -0.97 42.12 14.00
C ALA A 65 -2.32 42.25 14.74
N LEU A 66 -2.50 41.53 15.83
CA LEU A 66 -3.72 41.58 16.64
C LEU A 66 -3.89 42.94 17.34
N HIS A 67 -2.79 43.56 17.77
CA HIS A 67 -2.83 44.91 18.37
C HIS A 67 -3.36 45.92 17.36
N HIS A 68 -2.76 46.03 16.19
CA HIS A 68 -3.16 46.98 15.17
C HIS A 68 -4.56 46.70 14.61
N LEU A 69 -4.98 45.45 14.43
CA LEU A 69 -6.34 45.13 13.99
C LEU A 69 -7.42 45.48 15.01
N ARG A 70 -7.14 45.41 16.31
CA ARG A 70 -8.07 45.90 17.34
C ARG A 70 -8.20 47.44 17.28
N ARG A 71 -7.10 48.16 17.06
CA ARG A 71 -7.10 49.58 16.83
C ARG A 71 -7.87 49.98 15.56
N ALA A 72 -7.72 49.19 14.48
CA ALA A 72 -8.51 49.36 13.26
C ALA A 72 -10.02 49.28 13.54
N VAL A 73 -10.45 48.31 14.34
CA VAL A 73 -11.88 48.17 14.72
C VAL A 73 -12.38 49.37 15.54
N GLN A 74 -11.52 49.90 16.45
CA GLN A 74 -11.83 51.04 17.30
C GLN A 74 -11.85 52.37 16.51
N ALA A 75 -10.92 52.57 15.57
CA ALA A 75 -10.77 53.77 14.78
C ALA A 75 -11.84 53.93 13.67
N ALA A 76 -12.57 52.88 13.31
CA ALA A 76 -13.52 52.86 12.22
C ALA A 76 -14.71 53.79 12.45
N GLY A 77 -14.94 54.76 11.55
CA GLY A 77 -16.02 55.73 11.57
C GLY A 77 -17.33 55.14 11.05
N THR A 78 -17.27 54.32 9.99
CA THR A 78 -18.47 53.74 9.37
C THR A 78 -18.70 52.27 9.77
N PRO A 79 -19.94 51.78 9.75
CA PRO A 79 -20.25 50.38 9.98
C PRO A 79 -19.53 49.43 9.03
N ARG A 80 -19.39 49.85 7.75
CA ARG A 80 -18.70 49.02 6.71
C ARG A 80 -17.20 48.92 7.02
N THR A 81 -16.51 50.02 7.32
CA THR A 81 -15.08 50.00 7.63
C THR A 81 -14.80 49.21 8.90
N ARG A 82 -15.68 49.32 9.91
CA ARG A 82 -15.61 48.50 11.13
C ARG A 82 -15.79 47.02 10.85
N ALA A 83 -16.67 46.65 9.94
CA ALA A 83 -16.88 45.28 9.51
C ALA A 83 -15.67 44.69 8.77
N LEU A 84 -15.04 45.47 7.86
CA LEU A 84 -13.82 45.10 7.17
C LEU A 84 -12.65 44.90 8.15
N ALA A 85 -12.51 45.78 9.15
CA ALA A 85 -11.52 45.61 10.21
C ALA A 85 -11.77 44.38 11.08
N ARG A 86 -13.04 44.07 11.46
CA ARG A 86 -13.44 42.86 12.18
C ARG A 86 -13.18 41.60 11.36
N MET A 87 -13.42 41.62 10.07
CA MET A 87 -13.12 40.49 9.17
C MET A 87 -11.63 40.17 9.17
N SER A 88 -10.76 41.20 9.03
CA SER A 88 -9.31 41.04 9.10
C SER A 88 -8.83 40.59 10.47
N LEU A 89 -9.40 41.12 11.55
CA LEU A 89 -9.13 40.65 12.92
C LEU A 89 -9.51 39.18 13.11
N GLY A 90 -10.68 38.78 12.60
CA GLY A 90 -11.11 37.39 12.65
C GLY A 90 -10.17 36.41 11.94
N TYR A 91 -9.62 36.87 10.79
CA TYR A 91 -8.63 36.09 10.05
C TYR A 91 -7.33 35.84 10.87
N VAL A 92 -6.78 36.89 11.47
CA VAL A 92 -5.56 36.81 12.26
C VAL A 92 -5.80 36.04 13.58
N LEU A 93 -6.97 36.21 14.21
CA LEU A 93 -7.37 35.43 15.38
C LEU A 93 -7.44 33.93 15.08
N ALA A 94 -7.91 33.54 13.89
CA ALA A 94 -7.95 32.15 13.47
C ALA A 94 -6.54 31.57 13.33
N ASN A 95 -5.62 32.33 12.69
CA ASN A 95 -4.22 31.95 12.56
C ASN A 95 -3.50 31.82 13.91
N ALA A 96 -3.86 32.68 14.87
CA ALA A 96 -3.36 32.61 16.25
C ALA A 96 -4.01 31.51 17.11
N GLY A 97 -4.92 30.68 16.52
CA GLY A 97 -5.59 29.60 17.24
C GLY A 97 -6.83 30.03 18.05
N HIS A 98 -7.18 31.33 18.08
CA HIS A 98 -8.32 31.87 18.82
C HIS A 98 -9.63 31.70 18.04
N THR A 99 -9.95 30.49 17.61
CA THR A 99 -11.06 30.19 16.66
C THR A 99 -12.44 30.63 17.15
N ALA A 100 -12.71 30.62 18.48
CA ALA A 100 -13.98 31.10 19.02
C ALA A 100 -14.16 32.64 18.86
N ALA A 101 -13.10 33.41 19.16
CA ALA A 101 -13.07 34.83 18.99
C ALA A 101 -13.12 35.22 17.50
N ALA A 102 -12.38 34.49 16.66
CA ALA A 102 -12.42 34.62 15.20
C ALA A 102 -13.83 34.47 14.64
N LEU A 103 -14.54 33.41 15.03
CA LEU A 103 -15.92 33.17 14.61
C LEU A 103 -16.86 34.30 15.00
N ARG A 104 -16.75 34.83 16.24
CA ARG A 104 -17.56 35.99 16.68
C ARG A 104 -17.26 37.21 15.86
N ALA A 105 -15.97 37.53 15.62
CA ALA A 105 -15.55 38.71 14.87
C ALA A 105 -16.07 38.71 13.43
N VAL A 106 -15.88 37.59 12.69
CA VAL A 106 -16.34 37.48 11.30
C VAL A 106 -17.87 37.44 11.21
N THR A 107 -18.54 36.77 12.14
CA THR A 107 -20.01 36.69 12.15
C THR A 107 -20.62 38.08 12.41
N ALA A 108 -20.03 38.90 13.30
CA ALA A 108 -20.47 40.27 13.56
C ALA A 108 -20.17 41.23 12.41
N ALA A 109 -19.26 40.91 11.51
CA ALA A 109 -18.95 41.71 10.31
C ALA A 109 -19.97 41.48 9.19
N LEU A 110 -20.47 40.27 9.00
CA LEU A 110 -21.27 39.86 7.84
C LEU A 110 -22.50 40.75 7.53
N PRO A 111 -23.32 41.21 8.51
CA PRO A 111 -24.52 41.98 8.20
C PRO A 111 -24.23 43.34 7.54
N GLN A 112 -23.00 43.84 7.67
CA GLN A 112 -22.58 45.18 7.17
C GLN A 112 -21.76 45.06 5.87
N LEU A 113 -21.56 43.86 5.34
CA LEU A 113 -20.78 43.63 4.12
C LEU A 113 -21.70 43.20 2.99
N VAL A 114 -21.42 43.69 1.79
CA VAL A 114 -22.15 43.36 0.56
C VAL A 114 -21.18 42.98 -0.55
N GLY A 115 -21.67 42.43 -1.62
CA GLY A 115 -20.87 42.05 -2.80
C GLY A 115 -19.69 41.18 -2.46
N ALA A 116 -18.54 41.42 -3.10
CA ALA A 116 -17.31 40.62 -2.92
C ALA A 116 -16.81 40.62 -1.46
N ASP A 117 -17.01 41.71 -0.68
CA ASP A 117 -16.61 41.76 0.73
C ASP A 117 -17.42 40.77 1.58
N ALA A 118 -18.71 40.61 1.33
CA ALA A 118 -19.54 39.63 1.98
C ALA A 118 -19.09 38.20 1.59
N GLY A 119 -18.73 37.99 0.32
CA GLY A 119 -18.17 36.74 -0.17
C GLY A 119 -16.87 36.38 0.56
N ARG A 120 -15.93 37.29 0.69
CA ARG A 120 -14.68 37.12 1.42
C ARG A 120 -14.91 36.78 2.90
N ALA A 121 -15.84 37.49 3.55
CA ALA A 121 -16.19 37.26 4.95
C ALA A 121 -16.81 35.85 5.15
N ARG A 122 -17.70 35.42 4.23
CA ARG A 122 -18.27 34.06 4.26
C ARG A 122 -17.18 33.01 4.07
N MET A 123 -16.28 33.16 3.10
CA MET A 123 -15.16 32.26 2.88
C MET A 123 -14.30 32.16 4.15
N GLN A 124 -13.95 33.26 4.78
CA GLN A 124 -13.18 33.27 6.03
C GLN A 124 -13.94 32.61 7.19
N ARG A 125 -15.26 32.88 7.33
CA ARG A 125 -16.07 32.20 8.32
C ARG A 125 -16.10 30.67 8.08
N GLY A 126 -16.21 30.27 6.83
CA GLY A 126 -16.10 28.87 6.42
C GLY A 126 -14.79 28.21 6.88
N VAL A 127 -13.65 28.90 6.73
CA VAL A 127 -12.36 28.41 7.23
C VAL A 127 -12.37 28.23 8.76
N VAL A 128 -12.88 29.22 9.50
CA VAL A 128 -12.98 29.13 10.97
C VAL A 128 -13.91 28.01 11.40
N LEU A 129 -15.04 27.82 10.72
CA LEU A 129 -15.99 26.74 10.99
C LEU A 129 -15.35 25.39 10.69
N HIS A 130 -14.56 25.29 9.62
CA HIS A 130 -13.81 24.08 9.28
C HIS A 130 -12.85 23.72 10.42
N TYR A 131 -12.01 24.64 10.89
CA TYR A 131 -11.12 24.40 12.04
C TYR A 131 -11.86 23.98 13.31
N ARG A 132 -13.11 24.42 13.50
CA ARG A 132 -13.97 24.05 14.62
C ARG A 132 -14.73 22.73 14.44
N GLY A 133 -14.60 22.06 13.29
CA GLY A 133 -15.33 20.84 12.98
C GLY A 133 -16.81 21.04 12.62
N ARG A 134 -17.25 22.29 12.38
CA ARG A 134 -18.63 22.62 11.96
C ARG A 134 -18.77 22.55 10.45
N TYR A 135 -18.51 21.38 9.89
CA TYR A 135 -18.30 21.16 8.47
C TYR A 135 -19.48 21.52 7.57
N ASP A 136 -20.73 21.19 7.99
CA ASP A 136 -21.92 21.51 7.20
C ASP A 136 -22.14 23.01 7.03
N GLU A 137 -21.83 23.78 8.06
CA GLU A 137 -21.90 25.21 8.02
C GLU A 137 -20.76 25.81 7.18
N ALA A 138 -19.57 25.23 7.28
CA ALA A 138 -18.44 25.64 6.44
C ALA A 138 -18.73 25.44 4.95
N VAL A 139 -19.29 24.27 4.56
CA VAL A 139 -19.67 23.99 3.16
C VAL A 139 -20.72 24.98 2.65
N ARG A 140 -21.73 25.32 3.50
CA ARG A 140 -22.74 26.33 3.14
C ARG A 140 -22.11 27.70 2.92
N ASP A 141 -21.21 28.14 3.80
CA ASP A 141 -20.52 29.40 3.66
C ASP A 141 -19.62 29.46 2.43
N TYR A 142 -18.88 28.40 2.14
CA TYR A 142 -18.11 28.34 0.90
C TYR A 142 -19.01 28.36 -0.34
N GLY A 143 -20.17 27.69 -0.32
CA GLY A 143 -21.14 27.72 -1.40
C GLY A 143 -21.64 29.13 -1.67
N LEU A 144 -22.08 29.82 -0.62
CA LEU A 144 -22.52 31.23 -0.74
C LEU A 144 -21.40 32.18 -1.20
N ALA A 145 -20.15 31.92 -0.80
CA ALA A 145 -18.99 32.68 -1.28
C ALA A 145 -18.76 32.47 -2.79
N VAL A 146 -18.91 31.23 -3.29
CA VAL A 146 -18.84 30.92 -4.73
C VAL A 146 -19.96 31.63 -5.50
N ASP A 147 -21.20 31.58 -5.00
CA ASP A 147 -22.34 32.21 -5.66
C ASP A 147 -22.19 33.73 -5.74
N ILE A 148 -21.63 34.37 -4.70
CA ILE A 148 -21.31 35.80 -4.69
C ILE A 148 -20.18 36.08 -5.69
N ALA A 149 -19.10 35.31 -5.66
CA ALA A 149 -17.96 35.49 -6.54
C ALA A 149 -18.36 35.43 -8.03
N LEU A 150 -19.23 34.50 -8.39
CA LEU A 150 -19.76 34.36 -9.76
C LEU A 150 -20.59 35.57 -10.17
N ARG A 151 -21.42 36.13 -9.29
CA ARG A 151 -22.22 37.34 -9.57
C ARG A 151 -21.37 38.58 -9.70
N GLU A 152 -20.33 38.69 -8.88
CA GLU A 152 -19.42 39.85 -8.85
C GLU A 152 -18.27 39.76 -9.87
N GLY A 153 -18.10 38.61 -10.55
CA GLY A 153 -16.97 38.37 -11.45
C GLY A 153 -15.62 38.28 -10.75
N ASP A 154 -15.59 38.07 -9.42
CA ASP A 154 -14.34 37.90 -8.63
C ASP A 154 -13.77 36.50 -8.79
N LEU A 155 -12.98 36.29 -9.85
CA LEU A 155 -12.36 34.99 -10.15
C LEU A 155 -11.44 34.48 -9.04
N LEU A 156 -10.77 35.38 -8.30
CA LEU A 156 -9.88 35.01 -7.20
C LEU A 156 -10.67 34.49 -6.00
N LEU A 157 -11.75 35.15 -5.64
CA LEU A 157 -12.64 34.70 -4.58
C LEU A 157 -13.29 33.36 -4.94
N GLU A 158 -13.76 33.21 -6.18
CA GLU A 158 -14.32 31.96 -6.69
C GLU A 158 -13.32 30.83 -6.53
N ALA A 159 -12.08 31.01 -7.02
CA ALA A 159 -11.03 29.98 -6.97
C ALA A 159 -10.72 29.54 -5.53
N ARG A 160 -10.55 30.49 -4.61
CA ARG A 160 -10.28 30.24 -3.20
C ARG A 160 -11.44 29.50 -2.50
N ALA A 161 -12.67 29.96 -2.72
CA ALA A 161 -13.85 29.36 -2.12
C ALA A 161 -14.10 27.92 -2.63
N ARG A 162 -13.93 27.69 -3.94
CA ARG A 162 -14.01 26.35 -4.54
C ARG A 162 -12.91 25.42 -4.02
N ASN A 163 -11.68 25.89 -3.94
CA ASN A 163 -10.57 25.10 -3.41
C ASN A 163 -10.84 24.65 -1.97
N ASN A 164 -11.28 25.56 -1.11
CA ASN A 164 -11.59 25.25 0.29
C ASN A 164 -12.80 24.31 0.42
N ARG A 165 -13.86 24.51 -0.38
CA ARG A 165 -15.02 23.63 -0.40
C ARG A 165 -14.67 22.23 -0.90
N GLY A 166 -13.90 22.16 -1.98
CA GLY A 166 -13.44 20.89 -2.56
C GLY A 166 -12.57 20.11 -1.59
N LEU A 167 -11.59 20.76 -0.95
CA LEU A 167 -10.73 20.09 0.05
C LEU A 167 -11.55 19.58 1.26
N LEU A 168 -12.48 20.39 1.79
CA LEU A 168 -13.34 19.96 2.89
C LEU A 168 -14.22 18.77 2.50
N ASN A 169 -14.81 18.79 1.31
CA ASN A 169 -15.61 17.69 0.80
C ASN A 169 -14.78 16.43 0.56
N ALA A 170 -13.52 16.56 0.10
CA ALA A 170 -12.59 15.45 -0.01
C ALA A 170 -12.37 14.78 1.35
N HIS A 171 -12.03 15.54 2.39
CA HIS A 171 -11.83 15.01 3.75
C HIS A 171 -13.07 14.33 4.33
N ARG A 172 -14.28 14.77 3.95
CA ARG A 172 -15.55 14.15 4.37
C ARG A 172 -15.91 12.91 3.56
N GLY A 173 -15.18 12.61 2.49
CA GLY A 173 -15.50 11.53 1.55
C GLY A 173 -16.77 11.80 0.72
N ALA A 174 -17.11 13.08 0.50
CA ALA A 174 -18.21 13.47 -0.36
C ALA A 174 -17.79 13.37 -1.83
N ALA A 175 -18.47 12.52 -2.61
CA ALA A 175 -18.09 12.25 -4.00
C ALA A 175 -18.57 13.32 -4.99
N GLY A 176 -19.68 13.99 -4.71
CA GLY A 176 -20.32 14.93 -5.64
C GLY A 176 -19.64 16.30 -5.67
N GLY A 177 -19.28 16.79 -6.87
CA GLY A 177 -18.78 18.16 -7.10
C GLY A 177 -17.36 18.47 -6.62
N THR A 178 -16.72 17.57 -5.87
CA THR A 178 -15.37 17.79 -5.30
C THR A 178 -14.30 17.97 -6.36
N ASP A 179 -14.27 17.12 -7.37
CA ASP A 179 -13.26 17.18 -8.44
C ASP A 179 -13.50 18.38 -9.37
N ASP A 180 -14.77 18.73 -9.64
CA ASP A 180 -15.15 19.93 -10.40
C ASP A 180 -14.70 21.20 -9.69
N ASP A 181 -14.97 21.35 -8.39
CA ASP A 181 -14.52 22.50 -7.60
C ASP A 181 -13.00 22.68 -7.65
N LEU A 182 -12.24 21.60 -7.41
CA LEU A 182 -10.78 21.66 -7.39
C LEU A 182 -10.19 21.89 -8.78
N SER A 183 -10.80 21.33 -9.83
CA SER A 183 -10.37 21.53 -11.22
C SER A 183 -10.60 22.98 -11.66
N ARG A 184 -11.77 23.53 -11.37
CA ARG A 184 -12.08 24.95 -11.67
C ARG A 184 -11.21 25.89 -10.86
N ALA A 185 -10.93 25.59 -9.59
CA ALA A 185 -10.02 26.37 -8.78
C ALA A 185 -8.61 26.41 -9.37
N ALA A 186 -8.06 25.23 -9.76
CA ALA A 186 -6.74 25.16 -10.38
C ALA A 186 -6.66 25.96 -11.69
N ALA A 187 -7.67 25.83 -12.57
CA ALA A 187 -7.75 26.56 -13.82
C ALA A 187 -7.87 28.08 -13.58
N ALA A 188 -8.67 28.52 -12.61
CA ALA A 188 -8.84 29.93 -12.27
C ALA A 188 -7.53 30.52 -11.71
N PHE A 189 -6.85 29.83 -10.80
CA PHE A 189 -5.54 30.25 -10.31
C PHE A 189 -4.49 30.37 -11.43
N GLN A 190 -4.50 29.42 -12.38
CA GLN A 190 -3.59 29.47 -13.53
C GLN A 190 -3.87 30.67 -14.43
N ARG A 191 -5.15 30.99 -14.72
CA ARG A 191 -5.54 32.20 -15.47
C ARG A 191 -5.11 33.51 -14.79
N LEU A 192 -5.02 33.49 -13.46
CA LEU A 192 -4.59 34.65 -12.65
C LEU A 192 -3.06 34.73 -12.50
N GLY A 193 -2.28 33.79 -13.09
CA GLY A 193 -0.83 33.74 -12.93
C GLY A 193 -0.39 33.32 -11.51
N LEU A 194 -1.26 32.65 -10.74
CA LEU A 194 -1.00 32.21 -9.37
C LEU A 194 -0.59 30.72 -9.37
N ASP A 195 0.58 30.45 -9.96
CA ASP A 195 1.07 29.07 -10.21
C ASP A 195 1.15 28.22 -8.95
N LEU A 196 1.59 28.80 -7.84
CA LEU A 196 1.66 28.09 -6.56
C LEU A 196 0.27 27.68 -6.05
N ALA A 197 -0.72 28.56 -6.14
CA ALA A 197 -2.08 28.25 -5.73
C ALA A 197 -2.74 27.24 -6.67
N ALA A 198 -2.39 27.27 -7.95
CA ALA A 198 -2.83 26.28 -8.94
C ALA A 198 -2.24 24.89 -8.62
N ALA A 199 -0.96 24.82 -8.25
CA ALA A 199 -0.31 23.60 -7.80
C ALA A 199 -0.97 23.05 -6.51
N ASP A 200 -1.24 23.92 -5.51
CA ASP A 200 -1.95 23.53 -4.28
C ASP A 200 -3.35 22.96 -4.59
N ALA A 201 -4.11 23.54 -5.52
CA ALA A 201 -5.42 23.03 -5.90
C ALA A 201 -5.33 21.66 -6.63
N ARG A 202 -4.33 21.47 -7.49
CA ARG A 202 -4.05 20.15 -8.11
C ARG A 202 -3.63 19.11 -7.07
N TRP A 203 -2.83 19.49 -6.08
CA TRP A 203 -2.50 18.62 -4.95
C TRP A 203 -3.75 18.16 -4.20
N ASN A 204 -4.65 19.07 -3.89
CA ASN A 204 -5.93 18.76 -3.24
C ASN A 204 -6.79 17.80 -4.07
N ARG A 205 -6.71 17.83 -5.41
CA ARG A 205 -7.32 16.79 -6.27
C ARG A 205 -6.70 15.41 -6.05
N GLY A 206 -5.39 15.34 -5.85
CA GLY A 206 -4.72 14.09 -5.46
C GLY A 206 -5.24 13.54 -4.14
N ILE A 207 -5.40 14.40 -3.11
CA ILE A 207 -6.03 14.03 -1.84
C ILE A 207 -7.44 13.49 -2.07
N ALA A 208 -8.25 14.19 -2.86
CA ALA A 208 -9.62 13.78 -3.17
C ALA A 208 -9.67 12.43 -3.89
N ALA A 209 -8.76 12.17 -4.83
CA ALA A 209 -8.62 10.88 -5.51
C ALA A 209 -8.30 9.75 -4.51
N GLY A 210 -7.31 9.96 -3.64
CA GLY A 210 -6.95 9.00 -2.59
C GLY A 210 -8.12 8.68 -1.65
N GLN A 211 -8.87 9.69 -1.22
CA GLN A 211 -10.05 9.49 -0.36
C GLN A 211 -11.20 8.72 -1.05
N ARG A 212 -11.28 8.75 -2.37
CA ARG A 212 -12.21 7.91 -3.15
C ARG A 212 -11.68 6.49 -3.41
N GLY A 213 -10.42 6.23 -3.08
CA GLY A 213 -9.75 4.96 -3.35
C GLY A 213 -9.10 4.87 -4.73
N ASP A 214 -9.04 5.96 -5.49
CA ASP A 214 -8.25 6.06 -6.73
C ASP A 214 -6.78 6.36 -6.39
N ILE A 215 -6.08 5.33 -5.94
CA ILE A 215 -4.68 5.42 -5.52
C ILE A 215 -3.77 5.81 -6.68
N ALA A 216 -4.00 5.21 -7.86
CA ALA A 216 -3.21 5.50 -9.05
C ALA A 216 -3.38 6.97 -9.49
N GLY A 217 -4.61 7.49 -9.47
CA GLY A 217 -4.91 8.90 -9.75
C GLY A 217 -4.27 9.85 -8.75
N ALA A 218 -4.31 9.52 -7.45
CA ALA A 218 -3.66 10.30 -6.40
C ALA A 218 -2.14 10.39 -6.61
N LEU A 219 -1.50 9.26 -6.88
CA LEU A 219 -0.05 9.20 -7.13
C LEU A 219 0.37 10.00 -8.37
N ARG A 220 -0.43 9.92 -9.46
CA ARG A 220 -0.18 10.76 -10.65
C ARG A 220 -0.25 12.26 -10.31
N CYS A 221 -1.31 12.67 -9.63
CA CYS A 221 -1.46 14.08 -9.21
C CYS A 221 -0.28 14.55 -8.36
N PHE A 222 0.10 13.78 -7.35
CA PHE A 222 1.20 14.15 -6.45
C PHE A 222 2.54 14.25 -7.18
N ALA A 223 2.82 13.33 -8.10
CA ALA A 223 4.07 13.37 -8.86
C ALA A 223 4.16 14.58 -9.79
N THR A 224 3.07 14.93 -10.48
CA THR A 224 3.01 16.12 -11.33
C THR A 224 3.24 17.39 -10.52
N VAL A 225 2.59 17.48 -9.38
CA VAL A 225 2.68 18.67 -8.52
C VAL A 225 4.03 18.78 -7.81
N ASP A 226 4.66 17.65 -7.42
CA ASP A 226 6.03 17.65 -6.89
C ASP A 226 7.03 18.26 -7.88
N GLU A 227 6.85 18.02 -9.17
CA GLU A 227 7.68 18.62 -10.22
C GLU A 227 7.40 20.13 -10.32
N GLU A 228 6.14 20.55 -10.24
CA GLU A 228 5.77 21.97 -10.25
C GLU A 228 6.38 22.72 -9.06
N TYR A 229 6.33 22.15 -7.83
CA TYR A 229 6.94 22.78 -6.65
C TYR A 229 8.47 22.87 -6.77
N ARG A 230 9.12 21.86 -7.38
CA ARG A 230 10.57 21.91 -7.65
C ARG A 230 10.92 23.03 -8.62
N ARG A 231 10.15 23.23 -9.70
CA ARG A 231 10.34 24.34 -10.65
C ARG A 231 10.12 25.69 -9.99
N LEU A 232 9.15 25.81 -9.10
CA LEU A 232 8.87 27.02 -8.35
C LEU A 232 9.87 27.28 -7.22
N ALA A 233 10.79 26.37 -6.96
CA ALA A 233 11.78 26.39 -5.88
C ALA A 233 11.15 26.60 -4.48
N VAL A 234 9.90 26.11 -4.28
CA VAL A 234 9.14 26.24 -3.02
C VAL A 234 9.11 24.91 -2.29
N PRO A 235 9.87 24.73 -1.21
CA PRO A 235 9.80 23.52 -0.41
C PRO A 235 8.46 23.42 0.32
N ARG A 236 7.78 22.28 0.18
CA ARG A 236 6.50 21.97 0.81
C ARG A 236 6.61 20.73 1.71
N PRO A 237 7.28 20.79 2.86
CA PRO A 237 7.49 19.62 3.73
C PRO A 237 6.18 19.02 4.28
N ALA A 238 5.09 19.80 4.35
CA ALA A 238 3.77 19.30 4.73
C ALA A 238 3.22 18.22 3.78
N LEU A 239 3.64 18.22 2.50
CA LEU A 239 3.23 17.19 1.53
C LEU A 239 3.68 15.78 1.91
N LEU A 240 4.72 15.66 2.75
CA LEU A 240 5.11 14.36 3.32
C LEU A 240 3.97 13.74 4.15
N LEU A 241 3.11 14.57 4.78
CA LEU A 241 1.96 14.09 5.55
C LEU A 241 0.91 13.43 4.65
N ASP A 242 0.57 14.08 3.53
CA ASP A 242 -0.40 13.54 2.58
C ASP A 242 0.12 12.26 1.92
N ARG A 243 1.43 12.19 1.66
CA ARG A 243 2.08 10.97 1.17
C ARG A 243 1.98 9.85 2.20
N VAL A 244 2.20 10.11 3.48
CA VAL A 244 2.00 9.11 4.55
C VAL A 244 0.56 8.65 4.59
N GLU A 245 -0.42 9.57 4.51
CA GLU A 245 -1.84 9.23 4.50
C GLU A 245 -2.19 8.28 3.34
N LEU A 246 -1.67 8.54 2.15
CA LEU A 246 -1.87 7.69 0.99
C LEU A 246 -1.23 6.31 1.19
N LEU A 247 0.01 6.24 1.69
CA LEU A 247 0.70 4.99 1.97
C LEU A 247 -0.03 4.14 3.04
N LEU A 248 -0.62 4.79 4.05
CA LEU A 248 -1.45 4.13 5.06
C LEU A 248 -2.81 3.66 4.52
N SER A 249 -3.33 4.30 3.46
CA SER A 249 -4.59 3.90 2.82
C SER A 249 -4.47 2.62 2.00
N VAL A 250 -3.25 2.30 1.55
CA VAL A 250 -2.89 0.99 0.97
C VAL A 250 -1.72 0.48 1.82
N PRO A 251 -1.89 -0.40 2.81
CA PRO A 251 -0.94 -0.62 3.91
C PRO A 251 0.52 -0.90 3.45
N LEU A 252 1.14 0.09 2.85
CA LEU A 252 2.57 0.13 2.48
C LEU A 252 3.34 0.55 3.74
N VAL A 253 3.33 -0.34 4.73
CA VAL A 253 3.72 -0.04 6.10
C VAL A 253 5.17 0.42 6.19
N ASP A 254 6.09 -0.28 5.55
CA ASP A 254 7.53 0.01 5.61
C ASP A 254 7.83 1.41 5.06
N GLU A 255 7.25 1.75 3.90
CA GLU A 255 7.41 3.09 3.32
C GLU A 255 6.74 4.18 4.17
N ALA A 256 5.55 3.89 4.71
CA ALA A 256 4.85 4.83 5.59
C ALA A 256 5.69 5.17 6.84
N VAL A 257 6.36 4.18 7.44
CA VAL A 257 7.27 4.39 8.60
C VAL A 257 8.45 5.28 8.21
N VAL A 258 9.08 5.02 7.06
CA VAL A 258 10.22 5.81 6.55
C VAL A 258 9.81 7.25 6.29
N VAL A 259 8.72 7.46 5.54
CA VAL A 259 8.25 8.81 5.17
C VAL A 259 7.75 9.58 6.40
N ALA A 260 7.02 8.93 7.31
CA ALA A 260 6.56 9.56 8.55
C ALA A 260 7.72 9.99 9.46
N THR A 261 8.76 9.16 9.55
CA THR A 261 9.97 9.48 10.31
C THR A 261 10.72 10.67 9.70
N ALA A 262 10.81 10.72 8.37
CA ALA A 262 11.40 11.86 7.66
C ALA A 262 10.57 13.14 7.86
N ALA A 263 9.24 13.04 7.83
CA ALA A 263 8.34 14.17 8.08
C ALA A 263 8.54 14.76 9.49
N VAL A 264 8.59 13.91 10.52
CA VAL A 264 8.84 14.36 11.91
C VAL A 264 10.16 15.11 12.01
N ARG A 265 11.23 14.60 11.39
CA ARG A 265 12.55 15.22 11.41
C ARG A 265 12.56 16.58 10.70
N GLU A 266 12.00 16.62 9.50
CA GLU A 266 12.03 17.83 8.65
C GLU A 266 11.17 18.96 9.24
N LEU A 267 9.95 18.63 9.64
CA LEU A 267 9.03 19.61 10.23
C LEU A 267 9.51 20.08 11.60
N GLY A 268 10.19 19.20 12.37
CA GLY A 268 10.83 19.56 13.64
C GLY A 268 11.99 20.54 13.46
N ARG A 269 12.87 20.30 12.46
CA ARG A 269 13.99 21.22 12.15
C ARG A 269 13.53 22.61 11.71
N ARG A 270 12.38 22.67 11.00
CA ARG A 270 11.80 23.93 10.52
C ARG A 270 10.93 24.64 11.55
N GLY A 271 10.74 24.10 12.74
CA GLY A 271 9.90 24.69 13.77
C GLY A 271 8.41 24.73 13.43
N MET A 272 7.93 23.93 12.48
CA MET A 272 6.53 23.88 12.04
C MET A 272 5.67 23.13 13.07
N ALA A 273 5.35 23.78 14.18
CA ALA A 273 4.78 23.15 15.37
C ALA A 273 3.41 22.47 15.11
N SER A 274 2.57 23.05 14.24
CA SER A 274 1.27 22.47 13.84
C SER A 274 1.46 21.16 13.09
N ASP A 275 2.25 21.20 12.04
CA ASP A 275 2.47 20.07 11.14
C ASP A 275 3.30 18.96 11.81
N LEU A 276 4.19 19.33 12.73
CA LEU A 276 4.94 18.38 13.56
C LEU A 276 4.01 17.52 14.43
N ALA A 277 2.92 18.10 14.96
CA ALA A 277 1.94 17.32 15.73
C ALA A 277 1.23 16.28 14.84
N GLU A 278 0.91 16.64 13.60
CA GLU A 278 0.32 15.73 12.60
C GLU A 278 1.32 14.66 12.14
N ALA A 279 2.59 15.03 11.92
CA ALA A 279 3.65 14.09 11.58
C ALA A 279 3.87 13.03 12.68
N LEU A 280 3.84 13.43 13.94
CA LEU A 280 3.92 12.51 15.07
C LEU A 280 2.73 11.54 15.09
N LEU A 281 1.52 12.01 14.80
CA LEU A 281 0.35 11.15 14.69
C LEU A 281 0.47 10.19 13.50
N ALA A 282 0.94 10.66 12.35
CA ALA A 282 1.18 9.83 11.18
C ALA A 282 2.23 8.74 11.47
N ARG A 283 3.33 9.10 12.17
CA ARG A 283 4.34 8.13 12.63
C ARG A 283 3.74 7.12 13.61
N ALA A 284 2.92 7.55 14.56
CA ALA A 284 2.25 6.65 15.49
C ALA A 284 1.35 5.63 14.78
N ARG A 285 0.62 6.06 13.75
CA ARG A 285 -0.25 5.19 12.96
C ARG A 285 0.55 4.20 12.11
N ALA A 286 1.65 4.64 11.50
CA ALA A 286 2.54 3.77 10.75
C ALA A 286 3.18 2.71 11.67
N ALA A 287 3.68 3.10 12.84
CA ALA A 287 4.24 2.21 13.85
C ALA A 287 3.20 1.20 14.36
N LEU A 288 1.95 1.62 14.59
CA LEU A 288 0.87 0.72 14.98
C LEU A 288 0.60 -0.36 13.93
N LEU A 289 0.66 -0.01 12.64
CA LEU A 289 0.52 -0.98 11.55
C LEU A 289 1.72 -1.90 11.44
N ALA A 290 2.93 -1.39 11.69
CA ALA A 290 4.17 -2.16 11.75
C ALA A 290 4.27 -3.09 12.98
N ALA A 291 3.26 -3.07 13.87
CA ALA A 291 3.27 -3.74 15.15
C ALA A 291 4.37 -3.27 16.15
N ASP A 292 4.99 -2.13 15.89
CA ASP A 292 5.87 -1.42 16.84
C ASP A 292 5.00 -0.61 17.82
N LEU A 293 4.52 -1.31 18.86
CA LEU A 293 3.54 -0.76 19.80
C LEU A 293 4.15 0.30 20.73
N ASP A 294 5.45 0.28 20.95
CA ASP A 294 6.15 1.24 21.79
C ASP A 294 6.27 2.58 21.08
N THR A 295 6.85 2.61 19.88
CA THR A 295 6.88 3.81 19.02
C THR A 295 5.47 4.36 18.77
N ALA A 296 4.48 3.50 18.54
CA ALA A 296 3.09 3.92 18.35
C ALA A 296 2.54 4.67 19.56
N THR A 297 2.79 4.16 20.78
CA THR A 297 2.32 4.77 22.02
C THR A 297 3.03 6.09 22.32
N GLU A 298 4.36 6.12 22.20
CA GLU A 298 5.17 7.32 22.47
C GLU A 298 4.82 8.45 21.50
N ALA A 299 4.80 8.17 20.20
CA ALA A 299 4.50 9.17 19.18
C ALA A 299 3.06 9.69 19.31
N ALA A 300 2.09 8.81 19.60
CA ALA A 300 0.70 9.20 19.81
C ALA A 300 0.53 10.09 21.06
N ALA A 301 1.19 9.75 22.17
CA ALA A 301 1.17 10.56 23.39
C ALA A 301 1.79 11.96 23.16
N ALA A 302 2.92 12.02 22.45
CA ALA A 302 3.57 13.27 22.07
C ALA A 302 2.70 14.13 21.14
N ALA A 303 2.03 13.52 20.15
CA ALA A 303 1.07 14.20 19.29
C ALA A 303 -0.12 14.74 20.08
N ARG A 304 -0.73 13.91 20.95
CA ARG A 304 -1.87 14.29 21.80
C ARG A 304 -1.56 15.47 22.70
N ALA A 305 -0.39 15.48 23.33
CA ALA A 305 0.04 16.59 24.18
C ALA A 305 0.17 17.90 23.39
N ARG A 306 0.71 17.86 22.15
CA ARG A 306 0.82 19.04 21.27
C ARG A 306 -0.55 19.52 20.80
N PHE A 307 -1.44 18.61 20.36
CA PHE A 307 -2.79 18.96 19.94
C PHE A 307 -3.61 19.60 21.05
N ARG A 308 -3.45 19.16 22.31
CA ARG A 308 -4.10 19.79 23.46
C ARG A 308 -3.60 21.22 23.68
N ARG A 309 -2.27 21.45 23.61
CA ARG A 309 -1.70 22.81 23.71
C ARG A 309 -2.14 23.73 22.58
N GLN A 310 -2.37 23.17 21.39
CA GLN A 310 -2.85 23.90 20.20
C GLN A 310 -4.39 24.11 20.19
N GLY A 311 -5.12 23.65 21.20
CA GLY A 311 -6.58 23.75 21.22
C GLY A 311 -7.29 22.91 20.13
N ARG A 312 -6.69 21.78 19.73
CA ARG A 312 -7.20 20.88 18.68
C ARG A 312 -7.74 19.57 19.29
N PRO A 313 -8.91 19.59 19.96
CA PRO A 313 -9.43 18.46 20.74
C PRO A 313 -9.73 17.22 19.90
N THR A 314 -10.19 17.43 18.65
CA THR A 314 -10.49 16.36 17.69
C THR A 314 -9.24 15.55 17.35
N TRP A 315 -8.14 16.25 17.05
CA TRP A 315 -6.86 15.61 16.75
C TRP A 315 -6.25 14.94 17.98
N ALA A 316 -6.47 15.51 19.16
CA ALA A 316 -6.08 14.88 20.43
C ALA A 316 -6.86 13.58 20.68
N ALA A 317 -8.16 13.52 20.29
CA ALA A 317 -8.96 12.29 20.36
C ALA A 317 -8.46 11.25 19.33
N PHE A 318 -8.03 11.68 18.14
CA PHE A 318 -7.44 10.78 17.17
C PHE A 318 -6.10 10.19 17.67
N ALA A 319 -5.23 10.99 18.26
CA ALA A 319 -4.01 10.47 18.87
C ALA A 319 -4.33 9.49 20.02
N ARG A 320 -5.36 9.80 20.85
CA ARG A 320 -5.82 8.88 21.90
C ARG A 320 -6.33 7.55 21.35
N HIS A 321 -7.00 7.55 20.21
CA HIS A 321 -7.40 6.34 19.51
C HIS A 321 -6.21 5.41 19.25
N VAL A 322 -5.07 5.96 18.77
CA VAL A 322 -3.87 5.15 18.49
C VAL A 322 -3.30 4.54 19.78
N GLU A 323 -3.23 5.33 20.88
CA GLU A 323 -2.78 4.83 22.18
C GLU A 323 -3.64 3.65 22.67
N LEU A 324 -4.98 3.80 22.60
CA LEU A 324 -5.92 2.77 23.05
C LEU A 324 -5.84 1.50 22.21
N ARG A 325 -5.59 1.64 20.91
CA ARG A 325 -5.38 0.50 20.03
C ARG A 325 -4.07 -0.23 20.32
N ALA A 326 -3.00 0.51 20.62
CA ALA A 326 -1.74 -0.11 21.04
C ALA A 326 -1.93 -0.89 22.36
N GLU A 327 -2.66 -0.33 23.34
CA GLU A 327 -3.03 -1.01 24.58
C GLU A 327 -3.86 -2.28 24.33
N TYR A 328 -4.87 -2.21 23.45
CA TYR A 328 -5.67 -3.36 23.02
C TYR A 328 -4.80 -4.45 22.37
N ARG A 329 -3.87 -4.06 21.47
CA ARG A 329 -2.98 -5.00 20.77
C ARG A 329 -1.96 -5.66 21.70
N ARG A 330 -1.58 -5.01 22.81
CA ARG A 330 -0.78 -5.63 23.88
C ARG A 330 -1.57 -6.67 24.69
N GLY A 331 -2.83 -6.92 24.34
CA GLY A 331 -3.65 -7.94 25.01
C GLY A 331 -4.50 -7.42 26.18
N THR A 332 -4.45 -6.13 26.50
CA THR A 332 -5.26 -5.56 27.58
C THR A 332 -6.75 -5.72 27.32
N ARG A 333 -7.47 -6.28 28.30
CA ARG A 333 -8.93 -6.45 28.27
C ARG A 333 -9.48 -6.02 29.62
N SER A 334 -9.80 -4.72 29.75
CA SER A 334 -10.26 -4.15 31.01
C SER A 334 -11.50 -3.27 30.83
N ALA A 335 -12.28 -3.11 31.89
CA ALA A 335 -13.43 -2.21 31.90
C ALA A 335 -13.02 -0.74 31.67
N ARG A 336 -11.83 -0.36 32.15
CA ARG A 336 -11.24 0.97 31.93
C ARG A 336 -10.96 1.20 30.44
N LEU A 337 -10.30 0.23 29.77
CA LEU A 337 -10.03 0.29 28.33
C LEU A 337 -11.34 0.38 27.54
N LEU A 338 -12.33 -0.47 27.85
CA LEU A 338 -13.66 -0.45 27.21
C LEU A 338 -14.30 0.94 27.30
N THR A 339 -14.31 1.53 28.48
CA THR A 339 -14.94 2.85 28.70
C THR A 339 -14.19 3.94 27.95
N ALA A 340 -12.85 3.91 27.96
CA ALA A 340 -12.03 4.87 27.25
C ALA A 340 -12.21 4.77 25.73
N MET A 341 -12.25 3.56 25.19
CA MET A 341 -12.51 3.31 23.75
C MET A 341 -13.89 3.79 23.33
N ALA A 342 -14.94 3.44 24.07
CA ALA A 342 -16.31 3.85 23.75
C ALA A 342 -16.42 5.39 23.70
N ARG A 343 -15.91 6.07 24.73
CA ARG A 343 -15.91 7.56 24.79
C ARG A 343 -15.11 8.16 23.64
N THR A 344 -13.93 7.62 23.31
CA THR A 344 -13.10 8.14 22.22
C THR A 344 -13.78 7.92 20.87
N ALA A 345 -14.47 6.80 20.66
CA ALA A 345 -15.22 6.54 19.44
C ALA A 345 -16.39 7.54 19.27
N GLU A 346 -17.11 7.89 20.33
CA GLU A 346 -18.16 8.90 20.30
C GLU A 346 -17.62 10.29 19.98
N GLN A 347 -16.50 10.68 20.59
CA GLN A 347 -15.84 11.96 20.29
C GLN A 347 -15.40 12.06 18.83
N LEU A 348 -14.86 10.98 18.27
CA LEU A 348 -14.41 10.93 16.86
C LEU A 348 -15.57 11.00 15.86
N ASP A 349 -16.69 10.33 16.16
CA ASP A 349 -17.91 10.40 15.33
C ASP A 349 -18.47 11.84 15.24
N GLY A 350 -18.56 12.49 16.40
CA GLY A 350 -19.08 13.86 16.48
C GLY A 350 -18.21 14.91 15.79
N THR A 351 -16.97 14.56 15.42
CA THR A 351 -15.98 15.49 14.90
C THR A 351 -15.47 15.16 13.49
N GLY A 352 -16.16 14.25 12.78
CA GLY A 352 -15.91 13.98 11.36
C GLY A 352 -14.78 12.97 11.07
N TRP A 353 -14.38 12.16 12.06
CA TRP A 353 -13.40 11.08 11.90
C TRP A 353 -14.06 9.67 11.97
N PRO A 354 -14.94 9.33 11.01
CA PRO A 354 -15.72 8.10 11.09
C PRO A 354 -14.89 6.81 10.93
N GLY A 355 -13.70 6.88 10.28
CA GLY A 355 -12.80 5.73 10.17
C GLY A 355 -12.23 5.29 11.52
N PRO A 356 -11.45 6.16 12.19
CA PRO A 356 -10.97 5.89 13.56
C PRO A 356 -12.07 5.56 14.55
N ALA A 357 -13.23 6.24 14.49
CA ALA A 357 -14.38 5.94 15.35
C ALA A 357 -14.89 4.52 15.14
N LEU A 358 -15.01 4.08 13.88
CA LEU A 358 -15.46 2.74 13.51
C LEU A 358 -14.54 1.66 14.08
N THR A 359 -13.23 1.78 13.85
CA THR A 359 -12.26 0.79 14.31
C THR A 359 -12.24 0.72 15.85
N THR A 360 -12.19 1.89 16.52
CA THR A 360 -12.26 1.93 18.00
C THR A 360 -13.51 1.27 18.55
N ARG A 361 -14.65 1.46 17.88
CA ARG A 361 -15.93 0.91 18.30
C ARG A 361 -16.01 -0.61 18.12
N ILE A 362 -15.44 -1.12 17.03
CA ILE A 362 -15.33 -2.58 16.80
C ILE A 362 -14.47 -3.21 17.90
N GLU A 363 -13.28 -2.65 18.15
CA GLU A 363 -12.39 -3.15 19.19
C GLU A 363 -12.98 -3.04 20.59
N ALA A 364 -13.70 -1.94 20.89
CA ALA A 364 -14.49 -1.82 22.14
C ALA A 364 -15.57 -2.91 22.25
N GLY A 365 -16.22 -3.26 21.15
CA GLY A 365 -17.18 -4.37 21.07
C GLY A 365 -16.54 -5.71 21.41
N LEU A 366 -15.33 -5.96 20.87
CA LEU A 366 -14.55 -7.17 21.17
C LEU A 366 -14.08 -7.21 22.63
N VAL A 367 -13.63 -6.08 23.18
CA VAL A 367 -13.30 -5.98 24.62
C VAL A 367 -14.52 -6.25 25.49
N ALA A 368 -15.70 -5.69 25.13
CA ALA A 368 -16.94 -5.94 25.85
C ALA A 368 -17.35 -7.42 25.83
N ALA A 369 -17.19 -8.08 24.68
CA ALA A 369 -17.45 -9.51 24.54
C ALA A 369 -16.49 -10.35 25.42
N ALA A 370 -15.21 -10.02 25.41
CA ALA A 370 -14.19 -10.68 26.23
C ALA A 370 -14.43 -10.50 27.76
N LEU A 371 -15.07 -9.40 28.16
CA LEU A 371 -15.47 -9.12 29.54
C LEU A 371 -16.82 -9.75 29.91
N GLY A 372 -17.41 -10.62 29.08
CA GLY A 372 -18.71 -11.24 29.35
C GLY A 372 -19.90 -10.27 29.30
N ARG A 373 -19.79 -9.18 28.52
CA ARG A 373 -20.82 -8.14 28.34
C ARG A 373 -21.47 -8.18 26.95
N PRO A 374 -22.14 -9.27 26.54
CA PRO A 374 -22.58 -9.47 25.15
C PRO A 374 -23.64 -8.44 24.70
N GLY A 375 -24.48 -7.94 25.57
CA GLY A 375 -25.44 -6.88 25.25
C GLY A 375 -24.75 -5.58 24.85
N ARG A 376 -23.75 -5.14 25.63
CA ARG A 376 -22.94 -3.94 25.30
C ARG A 376 -22.09 -4.14 24.04
N ALA A 377 -21.53 -5.32 23.85
CA ALA A 377 -20.79 -5.69 22.65
C ALA A 377 -21.69 -5.57 21.41
N ARG A 378 -22.88 -6.18 21.42
CA ARG A 378 -23.84 -6.10 20.30
C ARG A 378 -24.24 -4.67 19.98
N ASN A 379 -24.49 -3.83 20.99
CA ASN A 379 -24.86 -2.42 20.77
C ASN A 379 -23.73 -1.64 20.08
N LEU A 380 -22.48 -1.76 20.53
CA LEU A 380 -21.32 -1.13 19.92
C LEU A 380 -21.12 -1.60 18.46
N LEU A 381 -21.21 -2.90 18.23
CA LEU A 381 -21.06 -3.50 16.90
C LEU A 381 -22.23 -3.16 15.97
N ALA A 382 -23.44 -3.02 16.44
CA ALA A 382 -24.60 -2.61 15.64
C ALA A 382 -24.45 -1.17 15.10
N VAL A 383 -23.93 -0.27 15.94
CA VAL A 383 -23.58 1.10 15.49
C VAL A 383 -22.47 1.05 14.44
N ALA A 384 -21.39 0.32 14.70
CA ALA A 384 -20.28 0.15 13.77
C ALA A 384 -20.75 -0.44 12.42
N ALA A 385 -21.68 -1.38 12.42
CA ALA A 385 -22.21 -2.02 11.23
C ALA A 385 -22.93 -1.07 10.26
N ARG A 386 -23.30 0.14 10.68
CA ARG A 386 -23.91 1.15 9.79
C ARG A 386 -22.94 1.59 8.69
N ALA A 387 -21.64 1.55 8.96
CA ALA A 387 -20.58 1.92 8.01
C ALA A 387 -20.56 1.06 6.72
N ARG A 388 -21.17 -0.15 6.70
CA ARG A 388 -21.25 -1.03 5.52
C ARG A 388 -21.93 -0.39 4.31
N ARG A 389 -22.70 0.69 4.50
CA ARG A 389 -23.51 1.32 3.45
C ARG A 389 -22.78 2.42 2.68
N ARG A 390 -21.82 3.12 3.30
CA ARG A 390 -21.19 4.32 2.75
C ARG A 390 -19.70 4.40 3.14
N GLY A 391 -18.91 5.12 2.35
CA GLY A 391 -17.49 5.34 2.58
C GLY A 391 -16.59 4.47 1.72
N THR A 392 -15.30 4.49 2.03
CA THR A 392 -14.25 3.71 1.34
C THR A 392 -14.47 2.21 1.45
N ALA A 393 -13.81 1.43 0.61
CA ALA A 393 -14.00 -0.03 0.56
C ALA A 393 -13.63 -0.69 1.90
N ASP A 394 -12.53 -0.25 2.53
CA ASP A 394 -12.08 -0.73 3.84
C ASP A 394 -13.10 -0.45 4.95
N ARG A 395 -13.63 0.78 5.03
CA ARG A 395 -14.68 1.13 6.01
C ARG A 395 -15.94 0.31 5.81
N ARG A 396 -16.36 0.12 4.56
CA ARG A 396 -17.55 -0.71 4.25
C ARG A 396 -17.31 -2.16 4.64
N ALA A 397 -16.11 -2.69 4.39
CA ALA A 397 -15.72 -4.04 4.80
C ALA A 397 -15.71 -4.18 6.33
N GLN A 398 -15.14 -3.22 7.06
CA GLN A 398 -15.17 -3.18 8.52
C GLN A 398 -16.62 -3.10 9.07
N GLY A 399 -17.50 -2.37 8.41
CA GLY A 399 -18.91 -2.34 8.75
C GLY A 399 -19.60 -3.71 8.57
N TRP A 400 -19.24 -4.46 7.52
CA TRP A 400 -19.68 -5.84 7.33
C TRP A 400 -19.09 -6.79 8.40
N TYR A 401 -17.83 -6.57 8.78
CA TYR A 401 -17.18 -7.30 9.87
C TYR A 401 -17.92 -7.08 11.21
N ALA A 402 -18.21 -5.84 11.57
CA ALA A 402 -18.97 -5.51 12.76
C ALA A 402 -20.36 -6.18 12.77
N LEU A 403 -21.04 -6.23 11.61
CA LEU A 403 -22.32 -6.94 11.50
C LEU A 403 -22.15 -8.45 11.73
N ALA A 404 -21.07 -9.03 11.19
CA ALA A 404 -20.78 -10.45 11.38
C ALA A 404 -20.56 -10.79 12.86
N LEU A 405 -19.71 -10.01 13.54
CA LEU A 405 -19.44 -10.17 14.97
C LEU A 405 -20.73 -10.04 15.81
N SER A 406 -21.55 -9.04 15.49
CA SER A 406 -22.84 -8.85 16.19
C SER A 406 -23.79 -10.04 16.01
N ARG A 407 -23.87 -10.60 14.79
CA ARG A 407 -24.69 -11.80 14.51
C ARG A 407 -24.16 -13.04 15.21
N ARG A 408 -22.85 -13.23 15.21
CA ARG A 408 -22.19 -14.34 15.90
C ARG A 408 -22.48 -14.31 17.40
N LEU A 409 -22.39 -13.14 18.04
CA LEU A 409 -22.75 -12.95 19.45
C LEU A 409 -24.25 -13.19 19.72
N GLY A 410 -25.08 -13.15 18.69
CA GLY A 410 -26.49 -13.53 18.73
C GLY A 410 -26.81 -14.96 18.32
N GLY A 411 -25.79 -15.79 18.03
CA GLY A 411 -25.96 -17.18 17.59
C GLY A 411 -26.29 -17.36 16.10
N ASP A 412 -26.39 -16.28 15.30
CA ASP A 412 -26.63 -16.37 13.84
C ASP A 412 -25.33 -16.56 13.06
N GLU A 413 -24.71 -17.74 13.17
CA GLU A 413 -23.48 -18.06 12.41
C GLU A 413 -23.69 -18.04 10.89
N PRO A 414 -24.79 -18.55 10.31
CA PRO A 414 -25.02 -18.44 8.87
C PRO A 414 -25.11 -17.00 8.39
N GLY A 415 -25.77 -16.15 9.18
CA GLY A 415 -25.85 -14.72 8.89
C GLY A 415 -24.52 -14.01 9.02
N ALA A 416 -23.70 -14.38 10.02
CA ALA A 416 -22.35 -13.87 10.17
C ALA A 416 -21.50 -14.23 8.95
N ALA A 417 -21.49 -15.50 8.52
CA ALA A 417 -20.78 -15.95 7.33
C ALA A 417 -21.22 -15.23 6.04
N ARG A 418 -22.53 -14.92 5.89
CA ARG A 418 -23.02 -14.11 4.76
C ARG A 418 -22.50 -12.68 4.82
N ALA A 419 -22.44 -12.05 6.00
CA ALA A 419 -21.92 -10.70 6.17
C ALA A 419 -20.42 -10.63 5.84
N LEU A 420 -19.63 -11.59 6.32
CA LEU A 420 -18.19 -11.67 6.01
C LEU A 420 -17.92 -11.81 4.51
N ARG A 421 -18.67 -12.68 3.81
CA ARG A 421 -18.53 -12.81 2.34
C ARG A 421 -18.84 -11.50 1.62
N ARG A 422 -19.84 -10.73 2.06
CA ARG A 422 -20.14 -9.42 1.48
C ARG A 422 -19.03 -8.40 1.74
N GLY A 423 -18.43 -8.43 2.93
CA GLY A 423 -17.28 -7.59 3.26
C GLY A 423 -16.08 -7.88 2.36
N LEU A 424 -15.70 -9.14 2.20
CA LEU A 424 -14.61 -9.55 1.30
C LEU A 424 -14.90 -9.19 -0.15
N ALA A 425 -16.14 -9.35 -0.63
CA ALA A 425 -16.51 -8.96 -2.00
C ALA A 425 -16.40 -7.44 -2.25
N VAL A 426 -16.53 -6.60 -1.21
CA VAL A 426 -16.27 -5.16 -1.31
C VAL A 426 -14.77 -4.91 -1.52
N LEU A 427 -13.92 -5.60 -0.78
CA LEU A 427 -12.46 -5.49 -0.91
C LEU A 427 -11.96 -6.05 -2.24
N ASP A 428 -12.51 -7.16 -2.72
CA ASP A 428 -12.16 -7.74 -4.01
C ASP A 428 -12.40 -6.75 -5.16
N ARG A 429 -13.54 -6.05 -5.17
CA ARG A 429 -13.82 -5.01 -6.18
C ARG A 429 -12.85 -3.84 -6.10
N HIS A 430 -12.47 -3.42 -4.90
CA HIS A 430 -11.48 -2.36 -4.73
C HIS A 430 -10.10 -2.81 -5.22
N ARG A 431 -9.71 -4.04 -4.93
CA ARG A 431 -8.42 -4.61 -5.33
C ARG A 431 -8.23 -4.64 -6.85
N VAL A 432 -9.30 -4.89 -7.60
CA VAL A 432 -9.27 -4.85 -9.08
C VAL A 432 -8.96 -3.45 -9.62
N SER A 433 -9.34 -2.40 -8.92
CA SER A 433 -9.01 -1.02 -9.33
C SER A 433 -7.53 -0.66 -9.14
N LEU A 434 -6.76 -1.48 -8.41
CA LEU A 434 -5.34 -1.32 -8.21
C LEU A 434 -4.57 -2.02 -9.32
N GLY A 435 -3.80 -1.28 -10.13
CA GLY A 435 -3.07 -1.83 -11.27
C GLY A 435 -1.83 -2.62 -10.86
N ALA A 436 -0.99 -2.04 -10.00
CA ALA A 436 0.25 -2.66 -9.58
C ALA A 436 0.02 -3.90 -8.70
N THR A 437 0.73 -4.98 -9.00
CA THR A 437 0.68 -6.24 -8.24
C THR A 437 1.01 -6.03 -6.77
N GLU A 438 1.98 -5.18 -6.48
CA GLU A 438 2.36 -4.79 -5.13
C GLU A 438 1.20 -4.16 -4.34
N LEU A 439 0.50 -3.18 -4.92
CA LEU A 439 -0.65 -2.53 -4.27
C LEU A 439 -1.77 -3.54 -3.99
N ARG A 440 -2.00 -4.49 -4.90
CA ARG A 440 -2.99 -5.56 -4.73
C ARG A 440 -2.61 -6.49 -3.59
N ALA A 441 -1.35 -6.90 -3.50
CA ALA A 441 -0.86 -7.75 -2.43
C ALA A 441 -0.99 -7.09 -1.05
N HIS A 442 -0.60 -5.81 -0.92
CA HIS A 442 -0.71 -5.08 0.34
C HIS A 442 -2.16 -4.81 0.75
N SER A 443 -3.07 -4.59 -0.21
CA SER A 443 -4.50 -4.41 0.08
C SER A 443 -5.16 -5.65 0.72
N GLY A 444 -4.49 -6.80 0.69
CA GLY A 444 -4.88 -8.02 1.38
C GLY A 444 -5.09 -7.85 2.89
N ALA A 445 -4.27 -7.03 3.54
CA ALA A 445 -4.31 -6.84 4.99
C ALA A 445 -5.70 -6.45 5.54
N TYR A 446 -6.50 -5.70 4.80
CA TYR A 446 -7.84 -5.29 5.23
C TYR A 446 -8.87 -6.41 5.34
N GLY A 447 -8.65 -7.55 4.67
CA GLY A 447 -9.56 -8.69 4.66
C GLY A 447 -9.23 -9.76 5.71
N GLN A 448 -8.09 -9.63 6.39
CA GLN A 448 -7.55 -10.68 7.27
C GLN A 448 -8.52 -11.07 8.39
N GLU A 449 -9.07 -10.10 9.09
CA GLU A 449 -9.99 -10.34 10.20
C GLU A 449 -11.31 -10.99 9.73
N LEU A 450 -11.82 -10.54 8.56
CA LEU A 450 -13.03 -11.10 7.98
C LEU A 450 -12.85 -12.56 7.57
N ALA A 451 -11.70 -12.87 6.96
CA ALA A 451 -11.40 -14.21 6.48
C ALA A 451 -11.12 -15.15 7.64
N ALA A 452 -10.35 -14.72 8.64
CA ALA A 452 -10.06 -15.49 9.86
C ALA A 452 -11.35 -15.86 10.61
N GLU A 453 -12.26 -14.91 10.77
CA GLU A 453 -13.54 -15.13 11.41
C GLU A 453 -14.43 -16.12 10.63
N GLY A 454 -14.44 -16.00 9.28
CA GLY A 454 -15.18 -16.93 8.43
C GLY A 454 -14.58 -18.34 8.42
N LEU A 455 -13.26 -18.44 8.46
CA LEU A 455 -12.53 -19.69 8.58
C LEU A 455 -12.82 -20.38 9.92
N ASP A 456 -12.81 -19.60 11.02
CA ASP A 456 -13.15 -20.10 12.36
C ASP A 456 -14.56 -20.72 12.41
N ILE A 457 -15.55 -20.04 11.84
CA ILE A 457 -16.92 -20.57 11.72
C ILE A 457 -16.92 -21.90 10.93
N ALA A 458 -16.18 -21.97 9.82
CA ALA A 458 -16.16 -23.16 8.96
C ALA A 458 -15.44 -24.34 9.61
N VAL A 459 -14.35 -24.09 10.31
CA VAL A 459 -13.56 -25.10 11.03
C VAL A 459 -14.36 -25.69 12.18
N ARG A 460 -15.01 -24.84 13.00
CA ARG A 460 -15.88 -25.31 14.10
C ARG A 460 -17.07 -26.12 13.61
N ALA A 461 -17.60 -25.78 12.46
CA ALA A 461 -18.67 -26.56 11.83
C ALA A 461 -18.20 -27.87 11.23
N GLY A 462 -16.89 -28.19 11.23
CA GLY A 462 -16.34 -29.39 10.64
C GLY A 462 -16.64 -29.55 9.14
N ALA A 463 -16.78 -28.43 8.39
CA ALA A 463 -17.26 -28.44 7.01
C ALA A 463 -16.11 -28.22 6.00
N PRO A 464 -15.47 -29.27 5.46
CA PRO A 464 -14.24 -29.19 4.66
C PRO A 464 -14.37 -28.27 3.43
N ALA A 465 -15.47 -28.39 2.69
CA ALA A 465 -15.73 -27.55 1.52
C ALA A 465 -15.90 -26.06 1.88
N ARG A 466 -16.40 -25.73 3.07
CA ARG A 466 -16.49 -24.36 3.55
C ARG A 466 -15.13 -23.86 4.01
N VAL A 467 -14.31 -24.72 4.66
CA VAL A 467 -12.93 -24.38 5.05
C VAL A 467 -12.12 -24.03 3.80
N LEU A 468 -12.16 -24.88 2.76
CA LEU A 468 -11.54 -24.61 1.47
C LEU A 468 -11.99 -23.25 0.88
N ALA A 469 -13.30 -23.04 0.81
CA ALA A 469 -13.85 -21.80 0.25
C ALA A 469 -13.46 -20.54 1.02
N TRP A 470 -13.22 -20.62 2.34
CA TRP A 470 -12.75 -19.50 3.14
C TRP A 470 -11.24 -19.29 3.00
N ALA A 471 -10.44 -20.37 3.00
CA ALA A 471 -9.01 -20.29 2.76
C ALA A 471 -8.72 -19.65 1.39
N GLU A 472 -9.41 -20.08 0.34
CA GLU A 472 -9.27 -19.57 -1.01
C GLU A 472 -9.76 -18.13 -1.21
N ARG A 473 -10.67 -17.63 -0.37
CA ARG A 473 -11.10 -16.21 -0.40
C ARG A 473 -10.05 -15.26 0.15
N TRP A 474 -9.18 -15.77 0.98
CA TRP A 474 -8.17 -14.98 1.65
C TRP A 474 -6.80 -15.07 0.96
N ARG A 475 -6.45 -16.25 0.45
CA ARG A 475 -5.11 -16.61 0.00
C ARG A 475 -4.82 -16.11 -1.40
N ALA A 476 -3.60 -15.59 -1.61
CA ALA A 476 -3.06 -15.22 -2.91
C ALA A 476 -4.03 -14.41 -3.79
N ASN A 477 -4.76 -13.51 -3.17
CA ASN A 477 -5.81 -12.73 -3.84
C ASN A 477 -5.25 -11.82 -4.94
N ALA A 478 -3.99 -11.37 -4.82
CA ALA A 478 -3.33 -10.57 -5.86
C ALA A 478 -3.24 -11.33 -7.20
N LEU A 479 -3.13 -12.68 -7.13
CA LEU A 479 -3.03 -13.56 -8.31
C LEU A 479 -4.41 -13.91 -8.92
N ARG A 480 -5.52 -13.53 -8.27
CA ARG A 480 -6.88 -13.77 -8.79
C ARG A 480 -7.31 -12.78 -9.89
N ALA A 481 -6.54 -11.73 -10.12
CA ALA A 481 -6.72 -10.79 -11.22
C ALA A 481 -5.41 -10.67 -12.00
N ARG A 482 -5.47 -10.59 -13.33
CA ARG A 482 -4.27 -10.34 -14.14
C ARG A 482 -3.67 -8.99 -13.78
N PRO A 483 -2.32 -8.85 -13.75
CA PRO A 483 -1.67 -7.55 -13.65
C PRO A 483 -2.17 -6.62 -14.75
N ALA A 484 -2.35 -5.35 -14.43
CA ALA A 484 -2.48 -4.34 -15.47
C ALA A 484 -1.12 -4.22 -16.15
N ARG A 485 -1.10 -4.32 -17.48
CA ARG A 485 0.13 -4.07 -18.22
C ARG A 485 0.48 -2.60 -18.07
N PRO A 486 1.69 -2.25 -17.62
CA PRO A 486 2.13 -0.88 -17.72
C PRO A 486 2.05 -0.48 -19.21
N PRO A 487 1.47 0.66 -19.58
CA PRO A 487 1.72 1.22 -20.90
C PRO A 487 3.25 1.38 -21.06
N ALA A 488 3.74 1.41 -22.30
CA ALA A 488 5.13 1.72 -22.59
C ALA A 488 5.40 3.16 -22.11
N ASP A 489 5.70 3.30 -20.81
CA ASP A 489 6.01 4.57 -20.17
C ASP A 489 7.51 4.82 -20.37
N PRO A 490 7.90 5.84 -21.16
CA PRO A 490 9.31 6.15 -21.41
C PRO A 490 10.10 6.40 -20.12
N ASP A 491 9.48 7.01 -19.12
CA ASP A 491 10.10 7.27 -17.82
C ASP A 491 10.39 5.98 -17.05
N LEU A 492 9.49 4.99 -17.12
CA LEU A 492 9.69 3.68 -16.50
C LEU A 492 10.82 2.92 -17.21
N VAL A 493 10.84 2.93 -18.55
CA VAL A 493 11.90 2.29 -19.36
C VAL A 493 13.26 2.91 -19.04
N ALA A 494 13.35 4.24 -19.00
CA ALA A 494 14.59 4.96 -18.66
C ALA A 494 15.05 4.66 -17.23
N ALA A 495 14.13 4.64 -16.25
CA ALA A 495 14.47 4.34 -14.86
C ALA A 495 14.96 2.90 -14.68
N LEU A 496 14.38 1.93 -15.40
CA LEU A 496 14.82 0.53 -15.39
C LEU A 496 16.20 0.39 -16.03
N ALA A 497 16.47 1.08 -17.15
CA ALA A 497 17.77 1.08 -17.78
C ALA A 497 18.85 1.68 -16.87
N GLU A 498 18.55 2.79 -16.21
CA GLU A 498 19.46 3.41 -15.22
C GLU A 498 19.69 2.50 -14.02
N LEU A 499 18.65 1.82 -13.53
CA LEU A 499 18.77 0.87 -12.41
C LEU A 499 19.68 -0.30 -12.78
N ARG A 500 19.59 -0.85 -14.00
CA ARG A 500 20.51 -1.89 -14.49
C ARG A 500 21.98 -1.41 -14.46
N LEU A 501 22.24 -0.23 -14.99
CA LEU A 501 23.58 0.36 -14.98
C LEU A 501 24.10 0.52 -13.54
N VAL A 502 23.30 1.10 -12.64
CA VAL A 502 23.69 1.31 -11.24
C VAL A 502 23.90 -0.02 -10.51
N SER A 503 23.10 -1.04 -10.80
CA SER A 503 23.24 -2.38 -10.20
C SER A 503 24.54 -3.05 -10.64
N GLY A 504 24.91 -2.95 -11.93
CA GLY A 504 26.19 -3.45 -12.43
C GLY A 504 27.39 -2.75 -11.79
N LEU A 505 27.37 -1.41 -11.74
CA LEU A 505 28.42 -0.63 -11.07
C LEU A 505 28.53 -0.97 -9.58
N LEU A 506 27.41 -1.21 -8.92
CA LEU A 506 27.39 -1.61 -7.51
C LEU A 506 28.02 -2.98 -7.30
N GLU A 507 27.75 -3.93 -8.18
CA GLU A 507 28.37 -5.26 -8.13
C GLU A 507 29.87 -5.18 -8.33
N ASP A 508 30.36 -4.41 -9.33
CA ASP A 508 31.77 -4.21 -9.59
C ASP A 508 32.50 -3.59 -8.39
N GLU A 509 31.88 -2.59 -7.73
CA GLU A 509 32.45 -1.96 -6.52
C GLU A 509 32.52 -2.95 -5.34
N VAL A 510 31.46 -3.76 -5.16
CA VAL A 510 31.42 -4.78 -4.09
C VAL A 510 32.46 -5.87 -4.34
N LEU A 511 32.59 -6.35 -5.57
CA LEU A 511 33.62 -7.34 -5.94
C LEU A 511 35.04 -6.79 -5.76
N ALA A 512 35.23 -5.51 -6.00
CA ALA A 512 36.51 -4.83 -5.79
C ALA A 512 36.77 -4.46 -4.31
N GLY A 513 35.85 -4.78 -3.39
CA GLY A 513 35.95 -4.46 -1.96
C GLY A 513 35.87 -2.97 -1.65
N ARG A 514 35.32 -2.14 -2.55
CA ARG A 514 35.25 -0.69 -2.39
C ARG A 514 33.92 -0.23 -1.76
N PRO A 515 33.90 0.90 -1.02
CA PRO A 515 32.69 1.44 -0.41
C PRO A 515 31.68 1.90 -1.48
N ALA A 516 30.49 1.34 -1.49
CA ALA A 516 29.47 1.60 -2.52
C ALA A 516 28.23 2.36 -1.99
N THR A 517 28.37 3.17 -0.92
CA THR A 517 27.25 3.83 -0.24
C THR A 517 26.45 4.76 -1.17
N ALA A 518 27.11 5.52 -2.02
CA ALA A 518 26.48 6.43 -2.98
C ALA A 518 25.63 5.65 -4.02
N LEU A 519 26.18 4.56 -4.57
CA LEU A 519 25.48 3.69 -5.53
C LEU A 519 24.29 3.00 -4.89
N ARG A 520 24.41 2.48 -3.66
CA ARG A 520 23.28 1.92 -2.91
C ARG A 520 22.17 2.97 -2.70
N GLY A 521 22.54 4.20 -2.36
CA GLY A 521 21.59 5.30 -2.27
C GLY A 521 20.92 5.64 -3.59
N ARG A 522 21.65 5.60 -4.72
CA ARG A 522 21.09 5.81 -6.07
C ARG A 522 20.16 4.66 -6.47
N GLN A 523 20.57 3.42 -6.24
CA GLN A 523 19.73 2.23 -6.45
C GLN A 523 18.40 2.33 -5.71
N ALA A 524 18.41 2.63 -4.40
CA ALA A 524 17.20 2.76 -3.59
C ALA A 524 16.25 3.86 -4.13
N ARG A 525 16.79 4.99 -4.60
CA ARG A 525 15.99 6.06 -5.21
C ARG A 525 15.37 5.63 -6.53
N LEU A 526 16.10 4.90 -7.37
CA LEU A 526 15.59 4.37 -8.65
C LEU A 526 14.52 3.33 -8.45
N GLU A 527 14.71 2.38 -7.52
CA GLU A 527 13.70 1.41 -7.14
C GLU A 527 12.42 2.09 -6.63
N GLN A 528 12.55 3.16 -5.83
CA GLN A 528 11.40 3.94 -5.40
C GLN A 528 10.70 4.63 -6.58
N ARG A 529 11.46 5.24 -7.50
CA ARG A 529 10.91 5.89 -8.71
C ARG A 529 10.16 4.88 -9.58
N ILE A 530 10.71 3.70 -9.81
CA ILE A 530 10.08 2.62 -10.59
C ILE A 530 8.76 2.18 -9.94
N ARG A 531 8.75 1.96 -8.60
CA ARG A 531 7.52 1.65 -7.87
C ARG A 531 6.47 2.74 -8.04
N ASP A 532 6.85 4.00 -7.86
CA ASP A 532 5.93 5.14 -7.98
C ASP A 532 5.36 5.25 -9.41
N LEU A 533 6.15 4.98 -10.45
CA LEU A 533 5.69 4.92 -11.84
C LEU A 533 4.72 3.76 -12.08
N ALA A 534 5.07 2.55 -11.65
CA ALA A 534 4.23 1.36 -11.81
C ALA A 534 2.88 1.48 -11.08
N ARG A 535 2.87 2.11 -9.90
CA ARG A 535 1.65 2.32 -9.09
C ARG A 535 0.65 3.29 -9.71
N ARG A 536 1.08 4.12 -10.68
CA ARG A 536 0.21 5.09 -11.38
C ARG A 536 -0.74 4.44 -12.40
N VAL A 537 -0.49 3.18 -12.74
CA VAL A 537 -1.32 2.45 -13.72
C VAL A 537 -2.64 2.04 -13.05
N PRO A 538 -3.80 2.41 -13.62
CA PRO A 538 -5.08 1.96 -13.09
C PRO A 538 -5.26 0.46 -13.33
N GLY A 539 -5.91 -0.22 -12.38
CA GLY A 539 -6.27 -1.63 -12.53
C GLY A 539 -7.52 -1.82 -13.38
N GLY A 540 -7.73 -3.05 -13.79
CA GLY A 540 -8.91 -3.50 -14.52
C GLY A 540 -8.99 -5.03 -14.57
N GLY A 541 -10.15 -5.57 -14.89
CA GLY A 541 -10.32 -7.01 -15.05
C GLY A 541 -11.36 -7.64 -14.10
N VAL A 542 -11.43 -8.95 -14.14
CA VAL A 542 -12.39 -9.75 -13.36
C VAL A 542 -11.64 -10.53 -12.28
N VAL A 543 -12.17 -10.52 -11.06
CA VAL A 543 -11.66 -11.38 -9.98
C VAL A 543 -12.18 -12.80 -10.18
N LEU A 544 -11.28 -13.75 -10.21
CA LEU A 544 -11.65 -15.18 -10.24
C LEU A 544 -12.32 -15.55 -8.90
N ALA A 545 -13.47 -16.19 -8.98
CA ALA A 545 -14.15 -16.72 -7.81
C ALA A 545 -13.40 -17.96 -7.28
N PRO A 546 -13.36 -18.18 -5.95
CA PRO A 546 -12.84 -19.40 -5.38
C PRO A 546 -13.55 -20.63 -5.96
N PRO A 547 -12.82 -21.67 -6.38
CA PRO A 547 -13.42 -22.86 -6.97
C PRO A 547 -14.17 -23.68 -5.91
N GLY A 548 -15.30 -24.26 -6.32
CA GLY A 548 -15.94 -25.32 -5.52
C GLY A 548 -15.23 -26.66 -5.69
N VAL A 549 -15.49 -27.59 -4.75
CA VAL A 549 -14.89 -28.95 -4.75
C VAL A 549 -15.15 -29.67 -6.09
N GLY A 550 -16.34 -29.55 -6.67
CA GLY A 550 -16.66 -30.18 -7.96
C GLY A 550 -15.80 -29.63 -9.13
N ALA A 551 -15.56 -28.33 -9.17
CA ALA A 551 -14.72 -27.73 -10.21
C ALA A 551 -13.25 -28.14 -10.09
N LEU A 552 -12.75 -28.30 -8.85
CA LEU A 552 -11.41 -28.83 -8.59
C LEU A 552 -11.33 -30.30 -8.96
N ALA A 553 -12.29 -31.11 -8.54
CA ALA A 553 -12.32 -32.55 -8.80
C ALA A 553 -12.32 -32.86 -10.31
N ALA A 554 -13.07 -32.10 -11.10
CA ALA A 554 -13.13 -32.28 -12.54
C ALA A 554 -11.76 -32.07 -13.25
N ARG A 555 -10.85 -31.31 -12.64
CA ARG A 555 -9.51 -31.05 -13.19
C ARG A 555 -8.39 -31.81 -12.47
N LEU A 556 -8.58 -32.22 -11.23
CA LEU A 556 -7.60 -33.02 -10.51
C LEU A 556 -7.39 -34.40 -11.16
N GLY A 557 -8.45 -35.01 -11.71
CA GLY A 557 -8.36 -36.37 -12.23
C GLY A 557 -7.87 -37.33 -11.15
N SER A 558 -6.76 -38.04 -11.42
CA SER A 558 -6.13 -38.93 -10.47
C SER A 558 -5.29 -38.24 -9.39
N ARG A 559 -5.09 -36.91 -9.48
CA ARG A 559 -4.30 -36.13 -8.51
C ARG A 559 -5.07 -35.86 -7.21
N VAL A 560 -4.35 -35.55 -6.16
CA VAL A 560 -4.92 -35.16 -4.85
C VAL A 560 -4.48 -33.76 -4.52
N LEU A 561 -5.43 -32.88 -4.19
CA LEU A 561 -5.14 -31.57 -3.63
C LEU A 561 -4.97 -31.67 -2.12
N VAL A 562 -3.88 -31.15 -1.60
CA VAL A 562 -3.59 -30.97 -0.17
C VAL A 562 -3.45 -29.47 0.11
N GLU A 563 -4.52 -28.86 0.59
CA GLU A 563 -4.48 -27.44 0.96
C GLU A 563 -4.24 -27.29 2.46
N LEU A 564 -3.07 -26.72 2.80
CA LEU A 564 -2.69 -26.46 4.18
C LEU A 564 -3.32 -25.14 4.66
N VAL A 565 -3.91 -25.16 5.84
CA VAL A 565 -4.64 -24.03 6.40
C VAL A 565 -4.17 -23.75 7.83
N ALA A 566 -3.70 -22.55 8.10
CA ALA A 566 -3.42 -22.09 9.45
C ALA A 566 -4.72 -21.62 10.13
N HIS A 567 -5.01 -22.12 11.33
CA HIS A 567 -6.13 -21.72 12.14
C HIS A 567 -5.76 -21.70 13.62
N GLY A 568 -5.66 -20.54 14.20
CA GLY A 568 -5.06 -20.35 15.52
C GLY A 568 -3.58 -20.76 15.50
N ASP A 569 -3.20 -21.57 16.47
CA ASP A 569 -1.86 -22.15 16.63
C ASP A 569 -1.67 -23.50 15.88
N ARG A 570 -2.68 -23.96 15.16
CA ARG A 570 -2.69 -25.26 14.49
C ARG A 570 -2.65 -25.13 12.97
N ILE A 571 -2.01 -26.13 12.35
CA ILE A 571 -2.06 -26.37 10.92
C ILE A 571 -3.05 -27.50 10.63
N ARG A 572 -3.91 -27.27 9.63
CA ARG A 572 -4.88 -28.26 9.14
C ARG A 572 -4.67 -28.47 7.65
N ALA A 573 -5.18 -29.60 7.14
CA ALA A 573 -5.23 -29.88 5.71
C ALA A 573 -6.69 -30.08 5.27
N VAL A 574 -7.06 -29.39 4.18
CA VAL A 574 -8.22 -29.79 3.38
C VAL A 574 -7.72 -30.65 2.24
N LEU A 575 -8.16 -31.88 2.20
CA LEU A 575 -7.83 -32.85 1.16
C LEU A 575 -9.01 -32.95 0.18
N VAL A 576 -8.75 -32.73 -1.11
CA VAL A 576 -9.74 -32.95 -2.18
C VAL A 576 -9.30 -34.11 -3.05
N ARG A 577 -10.12 -35.15 -3.07
CA ARG A 577 -9.89 -36.39 -3.81
C ARG A 577 -11.21 -36.97 -4.29
N ASP A 578 -11.28 -37.43 -5.54
CA ASP A 578 -12.42 -38.16 -6.12
C ASP A 578 -13.78 -37.45 -5.84
N GLY A 579 -13.81 -36.10 -5.99
CA GLY A 579 -15.02 -35.30 -5.80
C GLY A 579 -15.40 -35.03 -4.33
N ARG A 580 -14.63 -35.52 -3.38
CA ARG A 580 -14.90 -35.37 -1.94
C ARG A 580 -13.83 -34.51 -1.28
N ALA A 581 -14.25 -33.71 -0.30
CA ALA A 581 -13.35 -32.93 0.55
C ALA A 581 -13.36 -33.50 1.97
N SER A 582 -12.19 -33.57 2.61
CA SER A 582 -12.04 -33.94 4.02
C SER A 582 -11.11 -32.96 4.74
N LEU A 583 -11.35 -32.75 6.05
CA LEU A 583 -10.55 -31.84 6.89
C LEU A 583 -9.77 -32.68 7.92
N HIS A 584 -8.48 -32.40 8.04
CA HIS A 584 -7.56 -33.11 8.94
C HIS A 584 -6.79 -32.10 9.78
N ASP A 585 -6.66 -32.38 11.06
CA ASP A 585 -5.76 -31.67 11.96
C ASP A 585 -4.37 -32.30 11.86
N LEU A 586 -3.35 -31.48 11.59
CA LEU A 586 -1.96 -31.98 11.41
C LEU A 586 -1.07 -31.68 12.63
N GLY A 587 -1.48 -30.74 13.50
CA GLY A 587 -0.72 -30.42 14.70
C GLY A 587 -0.36 -28.94 14.83
N PRO A 588 0.67 -28.62 15.66
CA PRO A 588 1.07 -27.23 15.90
C PRO A 588 1.72 -26.58 14.68
N LEU A 589 1.26 -25.39 14.30
CA LEU A 589 1.82 -24.61 13.19
C LEU A 589 3.29 -24.23 13.45
N ALA A 590 3.63 -23.84 14.67
CA ALA A 590 4.98 -23.47 15.04
C ALA A 590 6.00 -24.62 14.83
N ALA A 591 5.59 -25.86 15.15
CA ALA A 591 6.42 -27.04 14.92
C ALA A 591 6.66 -27.30 13.43
N ALA A 592 5.63 -27.16 12.58
CA ALA A 592 5.77 -27.29 11.13
C ALA A 592 6.75 -26.27 10.56
N VAL A 593 6.63 -24.99 10.99
CA VAL A 593 7.51 -23.90 10.56
C VAL A 593 8.95 -24.11 11.02
N ASP A 594 9.18 -24.53 12.25
CA ASP A 594 10.52 -24.79 12.78
C ASP A 594 11.18 -25.97 12.05
N LEU A 595 10.48 -27.09 11.86
CA LEU A 595 10.97 -28.23 11.10
C LEU A 595 11.29 -27.87 9.65
N ALA A 596 10.46 -27.09 8.98
CA ALA A 596 10.70 -26.62 7.62
C ALA A 596 11.97 -25.75 7.54
N ARG A 597 12.17 -24.84 8.51
CA ARG A 597 13.39 -24.02 8.59
C ARG A 597 14.65 -24.87 8.80
N ARG A 598 14.61 -25.80 9.75
CA ARG A 598 15.74 -26.72 10.02
C ARG A 598 16.06 -27.58 8.81
N HIS A 599 15.06 -28.15 8.16
CA HIS A 599 15.22 -28.94 6.96
C HIS A 599 15.89 -28.16 5.84
N ARG A 600 15.37 -26.96 5.54
CA ARG A 600 15.94 -26.06 4.53
C ARG A 600 17.37 -25.64 4.87
N PHE A 601 17.65 -25.32 6.13
CA PHE A 601 18.99 -24.96 6.60
C PHE A 601 20.00 -26.11 6.40
N ALA A 602 19.62 -27.33 6.76
CA ALA A 602 20.48 -28.51 6.62
C ALA A 602 20.76 -28.82 5.15
N LEU A 603 19.75 -28.77 4.27
CA LEU A 603 19.94 -28.95 2.83
C LEU A 603 20.82 -27.84 2.24
N ARG A 604 20.65 -26.59 2.66
CA ARG A 604 21.53 -25.51 2.21
C ARG A 604 22.99 -25.75 2.59
N ARG A 605 23.26 -26.23 3.80
CA ARG A 605 24.61 -26.62 4.21
C ARG A 605 25.18 -27.70 3.31
N LEU A 606 24.45 -28.77 3.01
CA LEU A 606 24.91 -29.83 2.09
C LEU A 606 25.30 -29.28 0.72
N VAL A 607 24.57 -28.29 0.21
CA VAL A 607 24.88 -27.67 -1.07
C VAL A 607 26.12 -26.77 -1.00
N THR A 608 26.31 -26.03 0.11
CA THR A 608 27.35 -24.98 0.19
C THR A 608 28.67 -25.47 0.82
N THR A 609 28.64 -26.45 1.71
CA THR A 609 29.82 -26.96 2.45
C THR A 609 30.23 -28.37 2.07
N GLY A 610 29.48 -29.02 1.17
CA GLY A 610 29.72 -30.37 0.75
C GLY A 610 29.02 -31.43 1.63
N ASP A 611 29.38 -32.71 1.44
CA ASP A 611 28.70 -33.83 2.05
C ASP A 611 29.09 -34.05 3.52
N GLU A 612 28.70 -33.11 4.37
CA GLU A 612 28.93 -33.16 5.82
C GLU A 612 27.94 -34.14 6.48
N PRO A 613 28.43 -35.18 7.22
CA PRO A 613 27.58 -36.21 7.83
C PRO A 613 26.52 -35.64 8.78
N ALA A 614 26.84 -34.61 9.55
CA ALA A 614 25.91 -33.96 10.48
C ALA A 614 24.80 -33.22 9.75
N ALA A 615 25.13 -32.54 8.64
CA ALA A 615 24.13 -31.85 7.81
C ALA A 615 23.20 -32.83 7.11
N ARG A 616 23.74 -33.96 6.62
CA ARG A 616 22.98 -35.07 6.02
C ARG A 616 22.00 -35.69 7.02
N ALA A 617 22.50 -36.09 8.21
CA ALA A 617 21.66 -36.60 9.28
C ALA A 617 20.58 -35.60 9.74
N GLY A 618 20.95 -34.35 9.89
CA GLY A 618 20.01 -33.27 10.24
C GLY A 618 18.93 -33.04 9.19
N ALA A 619 19.29 -33.07 7.90
CA ALA A 619 18.34 -32.93 6.79
C ALA A 619 17.36 -34.13 6.77
N GLY A 620 17.84 -35.34 6.91
CA GLY A 620 17.02 -36.57 6.96
C GLY A 620 16.10 -36.61 8.18
N HIS A 621 16.59 -36.22 9.36
CA HIS A 621 15.78 -36.15 10.56
C HIS A 621 14.66 -35.09 10.44
N ALA A 622 15.01 -33.89 10.00
CA ALA A 622 14.02 -32.82 9.84
C ALA A 622 13.00 -33.15 8.74
N ALA A 623 13.43 -33.76 7.62
CA ALA A 623 12.53 -34.21 6.57
C ALA A 623 11.54 -35.27 7.10
N THR A 624 12.01 -36.28 7.80
CA THR A 624 11.16 -37.35 8.36
C THR A 624 10.20 -36.80 9.41
N ALA A 625 10.65 -35.88 10.27
CA ALA A 625 9.78 -35.27 11.27
C ALA A 625 8.70 -34.36 10.64
N LEU A 626 9.07 -33.57 9.63
CA LEU A 626 8.12 -32.72 8.89
C LEU A 626 7.14 -33.59 8.09
N ASP A 627 7.60 -34.64 7.41
CA ASP A 627 6.75 -35.58 6.68
C ASP A 627 5.74 -36.25 7.61
N ARG A 628 6.20 -36.70 8.78
CA ARG A 628 5.33 -37.31 9.79
C ARG A 628 4.26 -36.37 10.26
N LEU A 629 4.63 -35.11 10.52
CA LEU A 629 3.67 -34.09 10.95
C LEU A 629 2.64 -33.78 9.86
N LEU A 630 3.06 -33.54 8.63
CA LEU A 630 2.18 -33.07 7.56
C LEU A 630 1.41 -34.22 6.88
N PHE A 631 2.02 -35.37 6.69
CA PHE A 631 1.48 -36.44 5.84
C PHE A 631 1.04 -37.69 6.57
N ALA A 632 1.53 -38.01 7.78
CA ALA A 632 1.09 -39.21 8.47
C ALA A 632 -0.43 -39.29 8.67
N PRO A 633 -1.12 -38.20 9.04
CA PRO A 633 -2.59 -38.20 9.16
C PRO A 633 -3.32 -38.39 7.82
N LEU A 634 -2.63 -38.24 6.70
CA LEU A 634 -3.19 -38.26 5.35
C LEU A 634 -2.84 -39.52 4.54
N ARG A 635 -1.85 -40.30 4.95
CA ARG A 635 -1.24 -41.42 4.17
C ARG A 635 -2.25 -42.33 3.51
N SER A 636 -3.22 -42.83 4.27
CA SER A 636 -4.26 -43.74 3.76
C SER A 636 -5.12 -43.15 2.65
N ARG A 637 -5.16 -41.81 2.58
CA ARG A 637 -5.95 -41.06 1.58
C ARG A 637 -5.12 -40.58 0.39
N LEU A 638 -3.81 -40.50 0.52
CA LEU A 638 -2.94 -40.03 -0.58
C LEU A 638 -2.67 -41.14 -1.59
N ALA A 639 -2.54 -42.39 -1.16
CA ALA A 639 -2.07 -43.49 -1.98
C ALA A 639 -0.81 -43.08 -2.78
N ASP A 640 -0.58 -43.60 -3.99
CA ASP A 640 0.56 -43.22 -4.85
C ASP A 640 0.21 -42.18 -5.89
N ARG A 641 -0.77 -41.31 -5.58
CA ARG A 641 -1.26 -40.30 -6.50
C ARG A 641 -0.35 -39.07 -6.51
N ALA A 642 -0.29 -38.39 -7.64
CA ALA A 642 0.36 -37.11 -7.77
C ALA A 642 -0.30 -36.07 -6.86
N LEU A 643 0.49 -35.15 -6.30
CA LEU A 643 0.04 -34.19 -5.32
C LEU A 643 0.01 -32.78 -5.89
N VAL A 644 -1.04 -32.05 -5.56
CA VAL A 644 -1.13 -30.60 -5.69
C VAL A 644 -1.13 -30.05 -4.28
N ILE A 645 -0.04 -29.38 -3.88
CA ILE A 645 0.13 -28.85 -2.53
C ILE A 645 -0.10 -27.33 -2.57
N VAL A 646 -0.96 -26.85 -1.68
CA VAL A 646 -1.14 -25.43 -1.43
C VAL A 646 -0.62 -25.12 -0.03
N PRO A 647 0.61 -24.60 0.08
CA PRO A 647 1.27 -24.36 1.37
C PRO A 647 0.69 -23.15 2.10
N VAL A 648 1.15 -22.92 3.34
CA VAL A 648 0.86 -21.74 4.14
C VAL A 648 2.12 -21.17 4.74
N GLY A 649 2.27 -19.85 4.70
CA GLY A 649 3.40 -19.15 5.32
C GLY A 649 4.76 -19.69 4.88
N ALA A 650 5.67 -19.92 5.81
CA ALA A 650 7.03 -20.39 5.53
C ALA A 650 7.11 -21.75 4.79
N LEU A 651 6.01 -22.50 4.72
CA LEU A 651 5.98 -23.79 4.01
C LEU A 651 6.02 -23.63 2.48
N HIS A 652 5.83 -22.43 1.93
CA HIS A 652 6.04 -22.15 0.51
C HIS A 652 7.48 -22.45 0.03
N ALA A 653 8.45 -22.35 0.91
CA ALA A 653 9.88 -22.56 0.60
C ALA A 653 10.37 -23.99 0.94
N VAL A 654 9.47 -24.96 1.17
CA VAL A 654 9.85 -26.34 1.47
C VAL A 654 10.31 -27.07 0.20
N PRO A 655 11.47 -27.71 0.21
CA PRO A 655 11.90 -28.66 -0.84
C PRO A 655 11.10 -29.95 -0.74
N TRP A 656 9.90 -29.98 -1.29
CA TRP A 656 8.91 -31.04 -1.07
C TRP A 656 9.38 -32.42 -1.47
N SER A 657 10.13 -32.55 -2.57
CA SER A 657 10.63 -33.83 -3.06
C SER A 657 11.61 -34.54 -2.10
N ALA A 658 12.21 -33.79 -1.15
CA ALA A 658 13.05 -34.35 -0.11
C ALA A 658 12.26 -35.02 1.03
N LEU A 659 10.95 -34.82 1.10
CA LEU A 659 10.09 -35.45 2.11
C LEU A 659 9.74 -36.89 1.67
N PRO A 660 9.81 -37.89 2.57
CA PRO A 660 9.57 -39.27 2.23
C PRO A 660 8.28 -39.56 1.47
N THR A 661 7.16 -38.92 1.84
CA THR A 661 5.87 -39.06 1.16
C THR A 661 5.87 -38.47 -0.26
N CYS A 662 6.74 -37.52 -0.56
CA CYS A 662 6.81 -36.83 -1.85
C CYS A 662 7.91 -37.37 -2.78
N ALA A 663 8.84 -38.13 -2.26
CA ALA A 663 9.97 -38.70 -3.02
C ALA A 663 9.51 -39.58 -4.19
N GLY A 664 9.99 -39.29 -5.43
CA GLY A 664 9.60 -39.97 -6.67
C GLY A 664 8.15 -39.76 -7.12
N ARG A 665 7.39 -38.92 -6.41
CA ARG A 665 6.01 -38.61 -6.69
C ARG A 665 5.91 -37.26 -7.41
N PRO A 666 5.08 -37.10 -8.48
CA PRO A 666 4.83 -35.79 -9.06
C PRO A 666 4.17 -34.88 -8.03
N VAL A 667 4.84 -33.76 -7.74
CA VAL A 667 4.35 -32.75 -6.81
C VAL A 667 4.31 -31.41 -7.53
N THR A 668 3.16 -30.75 -7.51
CA THR A 668 3.03 -29.35 -7.91
C THR A 668 2.68 -28.51 -6.70
N VAL A 669 3.26 -27.32 -6.62
CA VAL A 669 3.02 -26.35 -5.55
C VAL A 669 2.29 -25.14 -6.14
N ALA A 670 1.22 -24.73 -5.52
CA ALA A 670 0.48 -23.56 -5.97
C ALA A 670 0.21 -22.58 -4.82
N PRO A 671 0.20 -21.29 -5.07
CA PRO A 671 -0.14 -20.28 -4.06
C PRO A 671 -1.57 -20.43 -3.53
N SER A 672 -2.49 -20.95 -4.36
CA SER A 672 -3.87 -21.24 -4.02
C SER A 672 -4.44 -22.27 -4.98
N ALA A 673 -5.51 -22.98 -4.59
CA ALA A 673 -6.22 -23.88 -5.49
C ALA A 673 -6.86 -23.13 -6.67
N THR A 674 -7.25 -21.87 -6.47
CA THR A 674 -7.71 -20.98 -7.55
C THR A 674 -6.61 -20.71 -8.58
N ALA A 675 -5.39 -20.43 -8.14
CA ALA A 675 -4.25 -20.20 -9.04
C ALA A 675 -3.87 -21.48 -9.80
N TRP A 676 -3.84 -22.63 -9.10
CA TRP A 676 -3.62 -23.91 -9.73
C TRP A 676 -4.66 -24.23 -10.82
N LEU A 677 -5.94 -24.06 -10.51
CA LEU A 677 -7.02 -24.34 -11.44
C LEU A 677 -6.96 -23.39 -12.65
N GLY A 678 -6.61 -22.14 -12.42
CA GLY A 678 -6.38 -21.17 -13.48
C GLY A 678 -5.24 -21.54 -14.41
N ALA A 679 -4.12 -22.02 -13.85
CA ALA A 679 -2.97 -22.52 -14.61
C ALA A 679 -3.31 -23.81 -15.39
N ASP A 680 -4.01 -24.76 -14.77
CA ASP A 680 -4.35 -26.05 -15.37
C ASP A 680 -5.35 -25.92 -16.57
N ARG A 681 -6.19 -24.89 -16.58
CA ARG A 681 -7.14 -24.61 -17.65
C ARG A 681 -6.52 -23.93 -18.87
N ARG A 682 -5.27 -23.49 -18.79
CA ARG A 682 -4.64 -22.75 -19.89
C ARG A 682 -4.10 -23.69 -20.96
N GLU A 683 -4.32 -23.32 -22.20
CA GLU A 683 -3.65 -23.95 -23.33
C GLU A 683 -2.16 -23.57 -23.31
N LEU A 684 -1.33 -24.54 -23.69
CA LEU A 684 0.10 -24.31 -23.83
C LEU A 684 0.38 -23.56 -25.12
N PRO A 685 1.15 -22.47 -25.08
CA PRO A 685 1.64 -21.84 -26.29
C PRO A 685 2.50 -22.84 -27.09
N THR A 686 2.48 -22.73 -28.42
CA THR A 686 3.19 -23.61 -29.34
C THR A 686 4.45 -22.99 -29.92
N GLY A 687 4.86 -21.82 -29.43
CA GLY A 687 6.08 -21.16 -29.87
C GLY A 687 7.35 -21.98 -29.58
N PRO A 688 8.44 -21.72 -30.31
CA PRO A 688 9.67 -22.48 -30.19
C PRO A 688 10.25 -22.40 -28.76
N PRO A 689 10.96 -23.45 -28.32
CA PRO A 689 11.68 -23.39 -27.05
C PRO A 689 12.73 -22.28 -27.05
N VAL A 690 12.96 -21.68 -25.89
CA VAL A 690 13.97 -20.64 -25.67
C VAL A 690 14.96 -21.13 -24.63
N LEU A 691 16.25 -21.03 -24.95
CA LEU A 691 17.36 -21.40 -24.06
C LEU A 691 18.25 -20.16 -23.86
N ALA A 692 18.37 -19.69 -22.63
CA ALA A 692 19.18 -18.51 -22.31
C ALA A 692 20.26 -18.85 -21.27
N ALA A 693 21.48 -18.30 -21.45
CA ALA A 693 22.55 -18.37 -20.47
C ALA A 693 23.00 -16.96 -20.09
N GLY A 694 23.00 -16.69 -18.78
CA GLY A 694 23.53 -15.44 -18.21
C GLY A 694 25.04 -15.34 -18.31
N PRO A 695 25.60 -14.13 -18.15
CA PRO A 695 27.04 -13.87 -18.20
C PRO A 695 27.73 -14.52 -16.97
N ARG A 696 29.07 -14.65 -17.05
CA ARG A 696 29.92 -15.12 -15.94
C ARG A 696 29.52 -16.49 -15.34
N LEU A 697 28.76 -17.29 -16.09
CA LEU A 697 28.33 -18.65 -15.71
C LEU A 697 28.74 -19.67 -16.76
N PRO A 698 30.02 -20.12 -16.80
CA PRO A 698 30.51 -21.08 -17.81
C PRO A 698 29.71 -22.38 -17.86
N ALA A 699 29.28 -22.90 -16.72
CA ALA A 699 28.44 -24.10 -16.61
C ALA A 699 27.03 -23.83 -17.21
N GLY A 700 26.45 -22.67 -17.07
CA GLY A 700 25.19 -22.31 -17.71
C GLY A 700 25.28 -22.26 -19.22
N HIS A 701 26.40 -21.76 -19.76
CA HIS A 701 26.67 -21.83 -21.20
C HIS A 701 26.83 -23.28 -21.70
N LEU A 702 27.47 -24.16 -20.92
CA LEU A 702 27.57 -25.58 -21.20
C LEU A 702 26.18 -26.26 -21.15
N GLU A 703 25.40 -25.94 -20.13
CA GLU A 703 24.04 -26.44 -19.95
C GLU A 703 23.18 -26.10 -21.18
N VAL A 704 23.15 -24.81 -21.60
CA VAL A 704 22.37 -24.36 -22.77
C VAL A 704 22.86 -25.03 -24.06
N ARG A 705 24.18 -25.19 -24.25
CA ARG A 705 24.71 -25.93 -25.41
C ARG A 705 24.26 -27.38 -25.47
N ARG A 706 24.31 -28.10 -24.33
CA ARG A 706 23.84 -29.52 -24.25
C ARG A 706 22.31 -29.59 -24.38
N LEU A 707 21.56 -28.71 -23.79
CA LEU A 707 20.11 -28.66 -23.94
C LEU A 707 19.66 -28.39 -25.37
N ALA A 708 20.42 -27.62 -26.15
CA ALA A 708 20.15 -27.41 -27.56
C ALA A 708 20.21 -28.70 -28.41
N GLN A 709 20.96 -29.68 -27.96
CA GLN A 709 20.99 -31.03 -28.57
C GLN A 709 19.73 -31.84 -28.18
N VAL A 710 19.23 -31.64 -26.96
CA VAL A 710 17.99 -32.26 -26.49
C VAL A 710 16.76 -31.60 -27.11
N LEU A 711 16.80 -30.31 -27.36
CA LEU A 711 15.67 -29.49 -27.86
C LEU A 711 16.01 -28.86 -29.22
N PRO A 712 15.97 -29.62 -30.31
CA PRO A 712 16.30 -29.13 -31.66
C PRO A 712 15.30 -28.04 -32.07
N GLY A 713 15.80 -26.95 -32.72
CA GLY A 713 15.00 -25.80 -33.10
C GLY A 713 14.79 -24.76 -31.96
N ALA A 714 15.40 -24.96 -30.81
CA ALA A 714 15.34 -23.96 -29.76
C ALA A 714 16.10 -22.68 -30.12
N ARG A 715 15.49 -21.52 -29.85
CA ARG A 715 16.15 -20.22 -29.93
C ARG A 715 17.15 -20.10 -28.77
N ARG A 716 18.41 -19.85 -29.12
CA ARG A 716 19.48 -19.71 -28.13
C ARG A 716 19.86 -18.24 -27.93
N LEU A 717 19.94 -17.80 -26.66
CA LEU A 717 20.41 -16.49 -26.24
C LEU A 717 21.60 -16.70 -25.30
N THR A 718 22.81 -16.43 -25.79
CA THR A 718 24.06 -16.65 -25.05
C THR A 718 25.07 -15.55 -25.36
N GLY A 719 26.05 -15.32 -24.47
CA GLY A 719 27.01 -14.24 -24.62
C GLY A 719 26.34 -12.88 -24.72
N SER A 720 26.76 -12.05 -25.68
CA SER A 720 26.20 -10.71 -25.91
C SER A 720 24.73 -10.69 -26.35
N ASP A 721 24.22 -11.81 -26.86
CA ASP A 721 22.82 -11.89 -27.34
C ASP A 721 21.82 -12.15 -26.20
N ALA A 722 22.28 -12.54 -25.02
CA ALA A 722 21.46 -12.79 -23.85
C ALA A 722 21.08 -11.50 -23.12
N THR A 723 20.50 -10.53 -23.85
CA THR A 723 20.07 -9.24 -23.30
C THR A 723 18.65 -9.30 -22.75
N THR A 724 18.30 -8.37 -21.87
CA THR A 724 16.95 -8.24 -21.29
C THR A 724 15.90 -8.05 -22.39
N ALA A 725 16.17 -7.25 -23.40
CA ALA A 725 15.28 -7.01 -24.53
C ALA A 725 15.11 -8.25 -25.42
N ALA A 726 16.20 -8.95 -25.75
CA ALA A 726 16.15 -10.16 -26.55
C ALA A 726 15.40 -11.29 -25.84
N LEU A 727 15.62 -11.46 -24.54
CA LEU A 727 14.94 -12.46 -23.74
C LEU A 727 13.43 -12.12 -23.61
N THR A 728 13.08 -10.88 -23.23
CA THR A 728 11.67 -10.46 -23.10
C THR A 728 10.91 -10.67 -24.40
N THR A 729 11.51 -10.38 -25.55
CA THR A 729 10.92 -10.64 -26.87
C THR A 729 10.76 -12.15 -27.14
N ALA A 730 11.73 -12.95 -26.74
CA ALA A 730 11.69 -14.41 -26.95
C ALA A 730 10.70 -15.13 -26.03
N LEU A 731 10.41 -14.56 -24.86
CA LEU A 731 9.41 -15.09 -23.92
C LEU A 731 7.99 -15.08 -24.49
N ASP A 732 7.68 -14.16 -25.42
CA ASP A 732 6.32 -13.92 -25.88
C ASP A 732 5.75 -15.10 -26.67
N GLY A 733 4.92 -15.91 -26.01
CA GLY A 733 4.26 -17.07 -26.60
C GLY A 733 5.17 -18.32 -26.75
N ALA A 734 6.33 -18.36 -26.10
CA ALA A 734 7.19 -19.54 -26.08
C ALA A 734 6.50 -20.72 -25.37
N GLY A 735 6.61 -21.94 -25.92
CA GLY A 735 6.09 -23.15 -25.31
C GLY A 735 6.86 -23.54 -24.06
N LEU A 736 8.19 -23.45 -24.14
CA LEU A 736 9.15 -23.79 -23.09
C LEU A 736 10.27 -22.73 -23.06
N VAL A 737 10.62 -22.29 -21.87
CA VAL A 737 11.75 -21.38 -21.65
C VAL A 737 12.68 -21.99 -20.60
N HIS A 738 13.97 -22.04 -20.86
CA HIS A 738 14.98 -22.43 -19.91
C HIS A 738 16.02 -21.32 -19.77
N ILE A 739 16.26 -20.87 -18.53
CA ILE A 739 17.21 -19.79 -18.22
C ILE A 739 18.20 -20.30 -17.20
N ALA A 740 19.48 -20.39 -17.58
CA ALA A 740 20.61 -20.67 -16.70
C ALA A 740 21.35 -19.37 -16.40
N ALA A 741 21.14 -18.78 -15.26
CA ALA A 741 21.70 -17.46 -14.90
C ALA A 741 21.96 -17.35 -13.39
N HIS A 742 22.79 -16.40 -12.99
CA HIS A 742 22.80 -16.01 -11.58
C HIS A 742 21.49 -15.37 -11.20
N GLY A 743 20.91 -15.80 -10.07
CA GLY A 743 19.66 -15.25 -9.54
C GLY A 743 19.86 -14.70 -8.13
N ALA A 744 19.21 -13.58 -7.83
CA ALA A 744 19.19 -13.01 -6.51
C ALA A 744 17.74 -12.73 -6.07
N PHE A 745 17.32 -13.39 -4.99
CA PHE A 745 16.03 -13.10 -4.38
C PHE A 745 16.16 -11.98 -3.36
N ARG A 746 15.32 -10.95 -3.49
CA ARG A 746 15.23 -9.79 -2.62
C ARG A 746 14.03 -9.90 -1.68
N ALA A 747 14.24 -10.36 -0.44
CA ALA A 747 13.17 -10.50 0.56
C ALA A 747 12.54 -9.17 0.98
N ASP A 748 13.33 -8.09 0.99
CA ASP A 748 12.90 -6.72 1.28
C ASP A 748 12.04 -6.14 0.14
N ASN A 749 12.36 -6.50 -1.09
CA ASN A 749 11.71 -5.99 -2.29
C ASN A 749 11.60 -7.03 -3.40
N PRO A 750 10.69 -8.03 -3.27
CA PRO A 750 10.66 -9.21 -4.14
C PRO A 750 10.44 -8.93 -5.63
N GLN A 751 9.86 -7.78 -6.01
CA GLN A 751 9.69 -7.36 -7.40
C GLN A 751 11.02 -6.96 -8.06
N PHE A 752 12.05 -6.66 -7.27
CA PHE A 752 13.40 -6.38 -7.73
C PHE A 752 14.34 -7.58 -7.54
N SER A 753 13.80 -8.78 -7.38
CA SER A 753 14.58 -10.01 -7.56
C SER A 753 15.07 -10.09 -9.00
N THR A 754 16.29 -10.57 -9.21
CA THR A 754 16.99 -10.47 -10.49
C THR A 754 17.41 -11.81 -11.07
N LEU A 755 17.53 -11.84 -12.40
CA LEU A 755 18.33 -12.77 -13.18
C LEU A 755 19.38 -11.98 -13.94
N GLU A 756 20.65 -12.34 -13.81
CA GLU A 756 21.75 -11.65 -14.47
C GLU A 756 21.81 -11.98 -15.96
N LEU A 757 21.76 -10.96 -16.82
CA LEU A 757 21.89 -11.06 -18.28
C LEU A 757 23.06 -10.23 -18.80
N ALA A 758 23.31 -10.28 -20.11
CA ALA A 758 24.48 -9.65 -20.72
C ALA A 758 24.54 -8.12 -20.58
N ASP A 759 23.36 -7.48 -20.57
CA ASP A 759 23.18 -6.02 -20.42
C ASP A 759 22.81 -5.62 -18.99
N GLY A 760 22.95 -6.52 -18.03
CA GLY A 760 22.65 -6.33 -16.61
C GLY A 760 21.46 -7.13 -16.09
N PRO A 761 21.00 -6.87 -14.86
CA PRO A 761 19.94 -7.65 -14.24
C PRO A 761 18.59 -7.45 -14.91
N LEU A 762 17.87 -8.55 -15.17
CA LEU A 762 16.46 -8.59 -15.51
C LEU A 762 15.66 -8.69 -14.20
N PHE A 763 14.85 -7.69 -13.91
CA PHE A 763 14.03 -7.65 -12.70
C PHE A 763 12.72 -8.42 -12.86
N ALA A 764 12.22 -9.02 -11.77
CA ALA A 764 10.93 -9.73 -11.77
C ALA A 764 9.78 -8.83 -12.26
N HIS A 765 9.84 -7.54 -11.95
CA HIS A 765 8.87 -6.53 -12.40
C HIS A 765 8.78 -6.40 -13.94
N GLU A 766 9.87 -6.58 -14.67
CA GLU A 766 9.90 -6.40 -16.13
C GLU A 766 9.13 -7.50 -16.88
N TRP A 767 8.94 -8.66 -16.24
CA TRP A 767 8.14 -9.74 -16.84
C TRP A 767 6.66 -9.38 -16.98
N GLU A 768 6.17 -8.40 -16.19
CA GLU A 768 4.78 -7.91 -16.31
C GLU A 768 4.48 -7.31 -17.70
N ALA A 769 5.50 -6.93 -18.47
CA ALA A 769 5.36 -6.43 -19.83
C ALA A 769 5.11 -7.52 -20.88
N VAL A 770 5.36 -8.81 -20.57
CA VAL A 770 5.21 -9.92 -21.51
C VAL A 770 3.75 -10.09 -21.91
N ALA A 771 3.47 -10.04 -23.22
CA ALA A 771 2.11 -10.03 -23.75
C ALA A 771 1.45 -11.40 -23.67
N ARG A 772 2.12 -12.43 -24.16
CA ARG A 772 1.68 -13.83 -24.14
C ARG A 772 2.64 -14.63 -23.27
N PRO A 773 2.26 -14.97 -22.03
CA PRO A 773 3.16 -15.65 -21.12
C PRO A 773 3.61 -16.99 -21.68
N PRO A 774 4.86 -17.41 -21.42
CA PRO A 774 5.35 -18.73 -21.82
C PRO A 774 4.58 -19.86 -21.11
N GLY A 775 4.51 -21.02 -21.75
CA GLY A 775 3.78 -22.19 -21.24
C GLY A 775 4.46 -22.80 -20.01
N CYS A 776 5.73 -23.12 -20.12
CA CYS A 776 6.57 -23.64 -19.05
C CYS A 776 7.87 -22.84 -18.97
N VAL A 777 8.28 -22.45 -17.76
CA VAL A 777 9.54 -21.77 -17.49
C VAL A 777 10.37 -22.63 -16.54
N VAL A 778 11.63 -22.83 -16.87
CA VAL A 778 12.63 -23.50 -16.02
C VAL A 778 13.71 -22.48 -15.68
N LEU A 779 13.84 -22.13 -14.41
CA LEU A 779 14.86 -21.21 -13.90
C LEU A 779 15.95 -22.01 -13.20
N SER A 780 17.05 -22.26 -13.92
CA SER A 780 18.28 -22.83 -13.38
C SER A 780 19.12 -21.70 -12.74
N ALA A 781 18.57 -21.11 -11.66
CA ALA A 781 19.10 -19.93 -10.99
C ALA A 781 18.85 -20.02 -9.49
N CYS A 782 19.84 -19.62 -8.68
CA CYS A 782 19.74 -19.70 -7.22
C CYS A 782 18.53 -18.94 -6.67
N ASP A 783 17.84 -19.56 -5.71
CA ASP A 783 16.74 -18.95 -4.96
C ASP A 783 15.60 -18.35 -5.80
N SER A 784 15.53 -18.66 -7.11
CA SER A 784 14.56 -18.10 -8.06
C SER A 784 13.11 -18.46 -7.78
N GLY A 785 12.85 -19.56 -7.08
CA GLY A 785 11.51 -19.95 -6.63
C GLY A 785 11.12 -19.40 -5.27
N LEU A 786 12.01 -18.67 -4.59
CA LEU A 786 11.67 -18.04 -3.32
C LEU A 786 10.64 -16.92 -3.52
N THR A 787 9.80 -16.78 -2.52
CA THR A 787 8.71 -15.79 -2.53
C THR A 787 8.76 -14.93 -1.28
N GLY A 788 8.57 -13.62 -1.46
CA GLY A 788 8.23 -12.72 -0.37
C GLY A 788 6.77 -12.92 0.00
N LEU A 789 6.48 -13.14 1.27
CA LEU A 789 5.12 -13.31 1.76
C LEU A 789 4.59 -12.01 2.35
N ARG A 790 3.36 -11.66 2.01
CA ARG A 790 2.60 -10.54 2.57
C ARG A 790 1.33 -11.07 3.27
N PRO A 791 0.65 -10.27 4.09
CA PRO A 791 -0.59 -10.70 4.76
C PRO A 791 -1.60 -11.28 3.77
N GLY A 792 -2.13 -12.47 4.09
CA GLY A 792 -3.03 -13.22 3.19
C GLY A 792 -2.32 -14.27 2.36
N ASP A 793 -1.16 -14.76 2.80
CA ASP A 793 -0.30 -15.65 2.00
C ASP A 793 -0.09 -15.12 0.57
N GLU A 794 -0.04 -13.77 0.44
CA GLU A 794 0.24 -13.13 -0.84
C GLU A 794 1.70 -13.35 -1.20
N VAL A 795 1.93 -14.03 -2.32
CA VAL A 795 3.26 -14.33 -2.83
C VAL A 795 3.78 -13.23 -3.74
N MET A 796 5.06 -12.90 -3.60
CA MET A 796 5.77 -11.89 -4.39
C MET A 796 7.09 -12.48 -4.92
N GLY A 797 7.58 -11.99 -6.06
CA GLY A 797 8.79 -12.47 -6.74
C GLY A 797 8.48 -13.15 -8.07
N PHE A 798 9.44 -13.84 -8.66
CA PHE A 798 9.28 -14.49 -9.99
C PHE A 798 8.11 -15.45 -10.05
N THR A 799 7.91 -16.29 -9.03
CA THR A 799 6.78 -17.24 -8.97
C THR A 799 5.43 -16.52 -9.05
N ALA A 800 5.28 -15.44 -8.30
CA ALA A 800 4.04 -14.65 -8.30
C ALA A 800 3.79 -13.99 -9.65
N VAL A 801 4.80 -13.33 -10.22
CA VAL A 801 4.69 -12.61 -11.50
C VAL A 801 4.34 -13.58 -12.63
N LEU A 802 5.08 -14.66 -12.78
CA LEU A 802 4.87 -15.65 -13.85
C LEU A 802 3.49 -16.31 -13.76
N LEU A 803 3.06 -16.75 -12.57
CA LEU A 803 1.74 -17.35 -12.39
C LEU A 803 0.61 -16.31 -12.58
N ALA A 804 0.80 -15.07 -12.16
CA ALA A 804 -0.17 -13.98 -12.38
C ALA A 804 -0.33 -13.63 -13.86
N LEU A 805 0.77 -13.59 -14.61
CA LEU A 805 0.76 -13.40 -16.06
C LEU A 805 0.05 -14.56 -16.77
N GLY A 806 0.18 -15.76 -16.23
CA GLY A 806 -0.47 -16.92 -16.73
C GLY A 806 0.43 -18.01 -17.26
N THR A 807 1.68 -18.00 -16.94
CA THR A 807 2.54 -19.19 -17.10
C THR A 807 1.88 -20.39 -16.42
N ARG A 808 1.75 -21.49 -17.13
CA ARG A 808 1.12 -22.69 -16.60
C ARG A 808 1.98 -23.40 -15.58
N CYS A 809 3.28 -23.48 -15.85
CA CYS A 809 4.25 -24.19 -15.04
C CYS A 809 5.55 -23.39 -14.88
N LEU A 810 6.07 -23.34 -13.68
CA LEU A 810 7.39 -22.81 -13.37
C LEU A 810 8.17 -23.87 -12.58
N ILE A 811 9.34 -24.26 -13.05
CA ILE A 811 10.32 -25.05 -12.29
C ILE A 811 11.42 -24.11 -11.84
N ALA A 812 11.60 -23.97 -10.52
CA ALA A 812 12.53 -22.99 -9.95
C ALA A 812 13.07 -23.50 -8.61
N THR A 813 14.18 -22.92 -8.14
CA THR A 813 14.89 -23.38 -6.95
C THR A 813 14.48 -22.62 -5.69
N VAL A 814 14.34 -23.34 -4.58
CA VAL A 814 14.11 -22.75 -3.24
C VAL A 814 15.36 -22.79 -2.35
N LEU A 815 16.49 -23.20 -2.92
CA LEU A 815 17.81 -23.25 -2.31
C LEU A 815 18.85 -22.80 -3.35
N PRO A 816 20.05 -22.35 -2.95
CA PRO A 816 21.19 -22.22 -3.86
C PRO A 816 21.50 -23.56 -4.51
N VAL A 817 21.96 -23.55 -5.76
CA VAL A 817 22.28 -24.77 -6.50
C VAL A 817 23.67 -24.67 -7.12
N PRO A 818 24.56 -25.68 -6.97
CA PRO A 818 25.82 -25.73 -7.65
C PRO A 818 25.61 -26.12 -9.12
N ALA A 819 26.42 -25.56 -9.99
CA ALA A 819 26.21 -25.58 -11.42
C ALA A 819 26.35 -26.98 -12.05
N GLU A 820 27.33 -27.77 -11.63
CA GLU A 820 27.62 -29.08 -12.24
C GLU A 820 26.51 -30.11 -12.06
N PRO A 821 26.03 -30.44 -10.83
CA PRO A 821 24.93 -31.36 -10.67
C PRO A 821 23.60 -30.80 -11.22
N THR A 822 23.44 -29.48 -11.27
CA THR A 822 22.28 -28.83 -11.89
C THR A 822 22.21 -29.12 -13.39
N THR A 823 23.30 -28.98 -14.11
CA THR A 823 23.35 -29.26 -15.56
C THR A 823 22.90 -30.69 -15.87
N ALA A 824 23.38 -31.69 -15.11
CA ALA A 824 23.01 -33.09 -15.33
C ALA A 824 21.50 -33.30 -15.04
N LEU A 825 20.97 -32.74 -13.97
CA LEU A 825 19.55 -32.81 -13.63
C LEU A 825 18.68 -32.16 -14.72
N MET A 826 19.09 -31.00 -15.25
CA MET A 826 18.33 -30.30 -16.29
C MET A 826 18.31 -31.07 -17.61
N LEU A 827 19.38 -31.70 -17.98
CA LEU A 827 19.44 -32.56 -19.18
C LEU A 827 18.44 -33.73 -19.06
N ASP A 828 18.42 -34.44 -17.92
CA ASP A 828 17.48 -35.54 -17.69
C ASP A 828 16.04 -35.06 -17.63
N LEU A 829 15.76 -33.94 -16.95
CA LEU A 829 14.46 -33.30 -16.92
C LEU A 829 13.92 -33.00 -18.34
N HIS A 830 14.69 -32.29 -19.15
CA HIS A 830 14.26 -31.91 -20.50
C HIS A 830 14.17 -33.09 -21.45
N ALA A 831 15.04 -34.12 -21.30
CA ALA A 831 14.93 -35.37 -22.07
C ALA A 831 13.58 -36.08 -21.77
N ARG A 832 13.19 -36.17 -20.51
CA ARG A 832 11.90 -36.76 -20.08
C ARG A 832 10.70 -35.93 -20.57
N MET A 833 10.77 -34.60 -20.49
CA MET A 833 9.73 -33.72 -21.04
C MET A 833 9.58 -33.91 -22.56
N ARG A 834 10.68 -34.01 -23.30
CA ARG A 834 10.68 -34.31 -24.73
C ARG A 834 10.08 -35.67 -25.05
N ALA A 835 10.30 -36.68 -24.18
CA ALA A 835 9.67 -38.00 -24.32
C ALA A 835 8.17 -38.00 -23.95
N GLY A 836 7.56 -36.85 -23.66
CA GLY A 836 6.13 -36.69 -23.43
C GLY A 836 5.70 -36.69 -21.95
N ALA A 837 6.64 -36.75 -21.00
CA ALA A 837 6.31 -36.63 -19.58
C ALA A 837 5.90 -35.15 -19.27
N GLY A 838 4.83 -34.98 -18.49
CA GLY A 838 4.48 -33.65 -17.97
C GLY A 838 5.58 -33.10 -17.04
N PRO A 839 5.72 -31.76 -16.91
CA PRO A 839 6.83 -31.15 -16.17
C PRO A 839 7.00 -31.64 -14.74
N ALA A 840 5.91 -31.81 -13.98
CA ALA A 840 5.97 -32.31 -12.60
C ALA A 840 6.41 -33.78 -12.54
N ARG A 841 5.99 -34.63 -13.50
CA ARG A 841 6.40 -36.03 -13.57
C ARG A 841 7.85 -36.13 -13.99
N ALA A 842 8.26 -35.41 -15.03
CA ALA A 842 9.65 -35.36 -15.49
C ALA A 842 10.60 -34.92 -14.35
N LEU A 843 10.22 -33.88 -13.59
CA LEU A 843 11.01 -33.41 -12.46
C LEU A 843 11.11 -34.48 -11.35
N ALA A 844 9.99 -35.10 -10.98
CA ALA A 844 9.98 -36.15 -9.93
C ALA A 844 10.84 -37.35 -10.29
N ASP A 845 10.77 -37.83 -11.55
CA ASP A 845 11.55 -38.95 -12.03
C ASP A 845 13.05 -38.60 -12.13
N ALA A 846 13.39 -37.37 -12.55
CA ALA A 846 14.76 -36.90 -12.57
C ALA A 846 15.32 -36.76 -11.15
N GLN A 847 14.57 -36.21 -10.23
CA GLN A 847 14.95 -36.06 -8.81
C GLN A 847 15.14 -37.43 -8.13
N TRP A 848 14.27 -38.39 -8.43
CA TRP A 848 14.40 -39.77 -7.92
C TRP A 848 15.67 -40.45 -8.40
N ALA A 849 15.95 -40.35 -9.72
CA ALA A 849 17.15 -40.94 -10.32
C ALA A 849 18.42 -40.32 -9.71
N PHE A 850 18.45 -39.02 -9.55
CA PHE A 850 19.58 -38.33 -8.88
C PHE A 850 19.69 -38.69 -7.40
N GLY A 851 18.58 -38.84 -6.69
CA GLY A 851 18.55 -39.21 -5.30
C GLY A 851 19.06 -40.64 -5.06
N ALA A 852 18.84 -41.54 -6.01
CA ALA A 852 19.30 -42.90 -5.93
C ALA A 852 20.82 -43.06 -6.20
N ALA A 853 21.38 -42.28 -7.13
CA ALA A 853 22.75 -42.37 -7.61
C ALA A 853 23.73 -41.35 -6.99
N GLY A 854 23.23 -40.25 -6.41
CA GLY A 854 24.03 -39.12 -5.99
C GLY A 854 24.44 -39.08 -4.52
N ASP A 855 25.48 -38.32 -4.23
CA ASP A 855 25.92 -37.95 -2.88
C ASP A 855 24.94 -36.93 -2.21
N GLY A 856 25.27 -36.47 -0.99
CA GLY A 856 24.46 -35.53 -0.24
C GLY A 856 24.20 -34.20 -0.98
N PRO A 857 25.23 -33.57 -1.56
CA PRO A 857 25.08 -32.32 -2.38
C PRO A 857 24.20 -32.53 -3.61
N ALA A 858 24.39 -33.62 -4.36
CA ALA A 858 23.59 -33.91 -5.56
C ALA A 858 22.10 -34.10 -5.21
N ARG A 859 21.81 -34.83 -4.12
CA ARG A 859 20.45 -35.01 -3.60
C ARG A 859 19.84 -33.70 -3.16
N ALA A 860 20.58 -32.86 -2.44
CA ALA A 860 20.12 -31.57 -2.01
C ALA A 860 19.86 -30.60 -3.19
N THR A 861 20.71 -30.65 -4.22
CA THR A 861 20.54 -29.92 -5.48
C THR A 861 19.29 -30.36 -6.21
N ALA A 862 19.07 -31.65 -6.38
CA ALA A 862 17.86 -32.17 -7.00
C ALA A 862 16.60 -31.73 -6.22
N ALA A 863 16.63 -31.84 -4.90
CA ALA A 863 15.52 -31.47 -4.03
C ALA A 863 15.23 -29.96 -4.02
N ALA A 864 16.22 -29.12 -4.38
CA ALA A 864 16.05 -27.67 -4.44
C ALA A 864 15.02 -27.20 -5.48
N PHE A 865 14.81 -27.98 -6.55
CA PHE A 865 13.86 -27.64 -7.61
C PHE A 865 12.43 -28.01 -7.23
N VAL A 866 11.53 -27.09 -7.43
CA VAL A 866 10.09 -27.21 -7.15
C VAL A 866 9.31 -26.85 -8.41
N CYS A 867 8.28 -27.65 -8.73
CA CYS A 867 7.35 -27.37 -9.80
C CYS A 867 6.18 -26.55 -9.25
N PHE A 868 6.08 -25.30 -9.65
CA PHE A 868 5.00 -24.37 -9.30
C PHE A 868 3.93 -24.31 -10.39
N GLY A 869 2.66 -24.14 -10.00
CA GLY A 869 1.54 -24.03 -10.92
C GLY A 869 0.92 -25.38 -11.26
N ALA A 870 0.66 -25.66 -12.55
CA ALA A 870 0.09 -26.91 -13.03
C ALA A 870 1.08 -27.60 -13.99
N GLY A 871 1.90 -28.47 -13.44
CA GLY A 871 2.93 -29.22 -14.16
C GLY A 871 2.44 -30.53 -14.79
#